data_697978ceee66bf05b2d42379b19cacd4
#
_entry.id   697978ceee66bf05b2d42379b19cacd4
#
_cell.length_a   1.000
_cell.length_b   1.000
_cell.length_c   1.000
_cell.angle_alpha   90.00
_cell.angle_beta   90.00
_cell.angle_gamma   90.00
#
_symmetry.space_group_name_H-M   'P 1'
#
loop_
_entity.id
_entity.type
_entity.pdbx_description
1 polymer ?
#
loop_
_entity_poly.entity_id
_entity_poly.type
_entity_poly.pdbx_seq_one_letter_code
_entity_poly.pdbx_strand_id
1 'polypeptide(L)'
;MSVIGKLITRHIRLPLRFSLVPNKQRAYSILGQKRFTDKFQLNNQNFYNYWVLKKSLCLVKRQFEVMGSLSPLDPSSFSRPEQAIIKHVDLSYDVDFEKKVLNGVSVLTIEVLDYIENVVLDTSELDIKSIELKDGTALQFKLGDPVPNYGSKLTIDLPQSAAPEQHLQIKIKFNTSPNATALQWLDANQTSGKKHPYLFSQCQPIHARSILPCQDTPAVKFTYEAEVIAPEKFTVLMSAIRLNANANKTSFSQPVPIPSYLLALAIGVLESRKLGPRSHVWSEKEEIDRSAWEFADTEKYLQAAEKLCGPYQWTQYDLLVLPPSFPYGGMENPCLTFVTPTLLAGDRSQADVIVHEIMHSWTGNLVTNRNFEHFWLNEGFTVFLERKVAASLIADPEESRKSRDFHSLLGLQELSETVNDDLGSESPLTKMVVTLEDVHPDDAFSKVPYEKGSLFLRYLEDLLGGPAVFDEFMRSYLNHFQSKSLDTDQFKAYLLNYFKGNEKLAQVDWDSWLYKSGMPPVIPEYDTSMTKAVNDLLAKINSSNTTFSYEDIKSFTPHQIINLLQSLIDQEPLPVEKLRFLGREYKINDSKNTEIIYRWLRICIRSKDQDRVDDALAFVNHQGRMKYVRPIYRDLYAWEDVRERAIENFLNNEPYMMHVSAYTLRKDLRLSE
;
A
#
# COMPACT_ATOMS: atom_id res chain seq x y z
N MET A 1 4.15 -28.44 -2.17
CA MET A 1 4.74 -29.82 -2.12
C MET A 1 6.26 -29.84 -2.04
N SER A 2 7.02 -28.90 -2.62
CA SER A 2 8.50 -28.92 -2.53
C SER A 2 9.05 -28.56 -1.14
N VAL A 3 8.39 -27.69 -0.38
CA VAL A 3 8.83 -27.20 0.95
C VAL A 3 8.58 -28.25 2.03
N ILE A 4 7.43 -28.94 1.99
CA ILE A 4 7.07 -29.99 2.96
C ILE A 4 8.00 -31.20 2.82
N GLY A 5 8.38 -31.56 1.61
CA GLY A 5 9.35 -32.63 1.39
C GLY A 5 10.75 -32.31 1.94
N LYS A 6 11.16 -31.02 1.91
CA LYS A 6 12.48 -30.59 2.44
C LYS A 6 12.54 -30.48 3.95
N LEU A 7 11.44 -30.15 4.62
CA LEU A 7 11.36 -30.11 6.09
C LEU A 7 11.38 -31.50 6.72
N ILE A 8 10.70 -32.46 6.09
CA ILE A 8 10.65 -33.86 6.59
C ILE A 8 12.00 -34.57 6.40
N THR A 9 12.75 -34.28 5.32
CA THR A 9 14.03 -34.93 5.05
C THR A 9 15.22 -34.39 5.87
N ARG A 10 15.11 -33.20 6.48
CA ARG A 10 16.21 -32.59 7.24
C ARG A 10 16.32 -33.07 8.70
N HIS A 11 15.27 -33.64 9.28
CA HIS A 11 15.25 -33.95 10.72
C HIS A 11 14.95 -35.43 11.09
N ILE A 12 14.65 -36.29 10.12
CA ILE A 12 14.35 -37.72 10.42
C ILE A 12 15.05 -38.62 9.37
N ARG A 13 16.17 -39.24 9.74
CA ARG A 13 16.73 -40.38 8.99
C ARG A 13 15.94 -41.64 9.35
N LEU A 14 14.88 -41.91 8.62
CA LEU A 14 14.24 -43.23 8.59
C LEU A 14 14.11 -43.67 7.13
N PRO A 15 14.41 -44.92 6.78
CA PRO A 15 14.34 -45.43 5.42
C PRO A 15 12.87 -45.73 5.04
N LEU A 16 12.11 -44.72 4.62
CA LEU A 16 10.80 -44.90 4.03
C LEU A 16 10.83 -44.50 2.59
N ARG A 17 10.83 -45.47 1.68
CA ARG A 17 10.57 -45.26 0.26
C ARG A 17 9.09 -44.93 0.08
N PHE A 18 8.77 -43.70 -0.27
CA PHE A 18 7.45 -43.31 -0.75
C PHE A 18 7.46 -43.24 -2.27
N SER A 19 6.62 -44.05 -2.92
CA SER A 19 6.27 -43.86 -4.32
C SER A 19 5.18 -42.81 -4.42
N LEU A 20 5.41 -41.77 -5.22
CA LEU A 20 4.45 -40.72 -5.50
C LEU A 20 3.27 -41.28 -6.31
N VAL A 21 2.06 -41.19 -5.77
CA VAL A 21 0.81 -41.51 -6.48
C VAL A 21 -0.02 -40.24 -6.52
N PRO A 22 -0.45 -39.78 -7.69
CA PRO A 22 -1.26 -38.59 -7.82
C PRO A 22 -2.75 -38.95 -7.67
N ASN A 23 -3.27 -38.92 -6.43
CA ASN A 23 -4.73 -38.85 -6.22
C ASN A 23 -5.07 -38.44 -4.79
N LYS A 24 -5.74 -37.29 -4.64
CA LYS A 24 -6.07 -36.65 -3.34
C LYS A 24 -6.94 -37.54 -2.40
N GLN A 25 -7.74 -38.43 -2.93
CA GLN A 25 -8.66 -39.27 -2.11
C GLN A 25 -8.03 -40.49 -1.42
N ARG A 26 -6.81 -40.92 -1.83
CA ARG A 26 -6.14 -42.06 -1.19
C ARG A 26 -5.29 -41.76 0.05
N ALA A 27 -4.92 -40.49 0.26
CA ALA A 27 -4.12 -40.11 1.42
C ALA A 27 -4.89 -40.23 2.75
N TYR A 28 -6.20 -40.03 2.72
CA TYR A 28 -7.05 -40.14 3.91
C TYR A 28 -7.30 -41.56 4.43
N SER A 29 -7.20 -42.58 3.58
CA SER A 29 -7.47 -43.97 3.98
C SER A 29 -6.28 -44.68 4.67
N ILE A 30 -5.08 -44.18 4.53
CA ILE A 30 -3.85 -44.80 5.07
C ILE A 30 -3.57 -44.37 6.51
N LEU A 31 -4.08 -43.22 6.94
CA LEU A 31 -3.89 -42.72 8.32
C LEU A 31 -4.96 -43.19 9.33
N GLY A 32 -6.07 -43.77 8.85
CA GLY A 32 -7.23 -44.14 9.65
C GLY A 32 -7.25 -45.56 10.25
N GLN A 33 -6.32 -46.46 9.93
CA GLN A 33 -6.40 -47.86 10.31
C GLN A 33 -5.10 -48.48 10.83
N LYS A 34 -4.42 -47.88 11.82
CA LYS A 34 -3.53 -48.65 12.71
C LYS A 34 -3.76 -48.25 14.17
N ARG A 35 -4.43 -49.11 14.92
CA ARG A 35 -4.41 -49.06 16.37
C ARG A 35 -2.98 -49.35 16.83
N PHE A 36 -2.35 -48.36 17.44
CA PHE A 36 -1.07 -48.55 18.15
C PHE A 36 -1.39 -49.18 19.53
N THR A 37 -1.17 -50.47 19.63
CA THR A 37 -1.05 -51.15 20.92
C THR A 37 0.29 -51.84 20.94
N ASP A 38 1.33 -51.08 21.31
CA ASP A 38 2.56 -51.69 21.87
C ASP A 38 3.24 -50.67 22.79
N LYS A 39 3.60 -51.16 23.98
CA LYS A 39 4.24 -50.39 25.03
C LYS A 39 5.64 -49.96 24.60
N PHE A 40 5.77 -48.72 24.17
CA PHE A 40 7.09 -48.09 24.03
C PHE A 40 7.43 -47.29 25.29
N GLN A 41 8.53 -47.60 25.95
CA GLN A 41 9.18 -46.71 26.89
C GLN A 41 9.80 -45.55 26.08
N LEU A 42 9.15 -44.38 26.12
CA LEU A 42 9.61 -43.19 25.46
C LEU A 42 10.65 -42.45 26.32
N ASN A 43 11.90 -42.40 25.87
CA ASN A 43 12.90 -41.47 26.40
C ASN A 43 12.45 -40.01 26.13
N ASN A 44 12.83 -39.07 27.02
CA ASN A 44 12.45 -37.64 26.94
C ASN A 44 12.66 -37.01 25.53
N GLN A 45 13.64 -37.48 24.78
CA GLN A 45 13.92 -36.99 23.42
C GLN A 45 12.88 -37.45 22.39
N ASN A 46 12.33 -38.67 22.56
CA ASN A 46 11.26 -39.16 21.69
C ASN A 46 9.92 -38.50 22.01
N PHE A 47 9.70 -38.09 23.27
CA PHE A 47 8.51 -37.33 23.65
C PHE A 47 8.53 -35.92 23.09
N TYR A 48 9.68 -35.24 23.12
CA TYR A 48 9.88 -33.93 22.50
C TYR A 48 9.68 -33.96 20.97
N ASN A 49 10.27 -34.94 20.28
CA ASN A 49 10.09 -35.13 18.84
C ASN A 49 8.65 -35.47 18.47
N TYR A 50 7.95 -36.27 19.26
CA TYR A 50 6.52 -36.57 19.07
C TYR A 50 5.66 -35.33 19.28
N TRP A 51 5.96 -34.52 20.28
CA TRP A 51 5.24 -33.26 20.56
C TRP A 51 5.46 -32.21 19.44
N VAL A 52 6.69 -32.05 18.98
CA VAL A 52 7.04 -31.20 17.83
C VAL A 52 6.34 -31.67 16.54
N LEU A 53 6.32 -33.00 16.30
CA LEU A 53 5.62 -33.57 15.14
C LEU A 53 4.11 -33.36 15.23
N LYS A 54 3.53 -33.53 16.41
CA LYS A 54 2.10 -33.32 16.66
C LYS A 54 1.73 -31.84 16.50
N LYS A 55 2.58 -30.92 16.97
CA LYS A 55 2.40 -29.48 16.83
C LYS A 55 2.53 -29.07 15.36
N SER A 56 3.52 -29.59 14.64
CA SER A 56 3.71 -29.35 13.20
C SER A 56 2.56 -29.91 12.36
N LEU A 57 2.06 -31.12 12.67
CA LEU A 57 0.89 -31.71 12.02
C LEU A 57 -0.40 -30.94 12.32
N CYS A 58 -0.53 -30.40 13.53
CA CYS A 58 -1.66 -29.54 13.89
C CYS A 58 -1.63 -28.20 13.17
N LEU A 59 -0.43 -27.60 13.04
CA LEU A 59 -0.21 -26.37 12.28
C LEU A 59 -0.50 -26.58 10.78
N VAL A 60 0.03 -27.65 10.19
CA VAL A 60 -0.23 -28.01 8.78
C VAL A 60 -1.73 -28.28 8.55
N LYS A 61 -2.39 -29.01 9.47
CA LYS A 61 -3.84 -29.26 9.37
C LYS A 61 -4.64 -27.97 9.48
N ARG A 62 -4.26 -27.06 10.42
CA ARG A 62 -4.89 -25.75 10.60
C ARG A 62 -4.69 -24.88 9.37
N GLN A 63 -3.51 -24.89 8.77
CA GLN A 63 -3.19 -24.18 7.53
C GLN A 63 -4.04 -24.67 6.35
N PHE A 64 -4.21 -26.00 6.19
CA PHE A 64 -5.09 -26.57 5.17
C PHE A 64 -6.58 -26.25 5.42
N GLU A 65 -7.02 -26.19 6.67
CA GLU A 65 -8.38 -25.79 7.03
C GLU A 65 -8.62 -24.30 6.73
N VAL A 66 -7.62 -23.44 6.95
CA VAL A 66 -7.68 -21.99 6.64
C VAL A 66 -7.74 -21.77 5.13
N MET A 67 -6.84 -22.39 4.35
CA MET A 67 -6.81 -22.27 2.89
C MET A 67 -8.13 -22.71 2.25
N GLY A 68 -8.79 -23.73 2.79
CA GLY A 68 -10.12 -24.17 2.34
C GLY A 68 -11.27 -23.24 2.76
N SER A 69 -11.01 -22.23 3.60
CA SER A 69 -12.01 -21.28 4.08
C SER A 69 -11.90 -19.89 3.43
N LEU A 70 -10.78 -19.56 2.77
CA LEU A 70 -10.56 -18.29 2.09
C LEU A 70 -11.41 -18.16 0.81
N SER A 71 -11.62 -16.94 0.35
CA SER A 71 -12.36 -16.63 -0.87
C SER A 71 -11.69 -17.25 -2.10
N PRO A 72 -12.46 -17.82 -3.03
CA PRO A 72 -11.91 -18.24 -4.31
C PRO A 72 -11.47 -17.06 -5.20
N LEU A 73 -11.91 -15.83 -4.87
CA LEU A 73 -11.61 -14.62 -5.62
C LEU A 73 -10.48 -13.78 -5.00
N ASP A 74 -10.14 -14.04 -3.72
CA ASP A 74 -9.13 -13.28 -2.99
C ASP A 74 -8.50 -14.15 -1.90
N PRO A 75 -7.19 -14.47 -2.00
CA PRO A 75 -6.50 -15.29 -1.00
C PRO A 75 -6.33 -14.60 0.37
N SER A 76 -6.72 -13.32 0.49
CA SER A 76 -6.61 -12.53 1.72
C SER A 76 -7.93 -12.29 2.44
N SER A 77 -9.06 -12.88 1.97
CA SER A 77 -10.39 -12.68 2.54
C SER A 77 -11.10 -14.00 2.83
N PHE A 78 -11.93 -14.04 3.87
CA PHE A 78 -12.85 -15.15 4.16
C PHE A 78 -14.19 -15.00 3.46
N SER A 79 -14.52 -13.80 3.00
CA SER A 79 -15.84 -13.46 2.47
C SER A 79 -16.18 -14.24 1.18
N ARG A 80 -17.44 -14.24 0.80
CA ARG A 80 -17.98 -14.97 -0.35
C ARG A 80 -18.76 -14.02 -1.27
N PRO A 81 -18.07 -13.05 -1.92
CA PRO A 81 -18.73 -12.08 -2.77
C PRO A 81 -19.42 -12.70 -3.99
N GLU A 82 -19.03 -13.90 -4.39
CA GLU A 82 -19.71 -14.67 -5.45
C GLU A 82 -21.09 -15.20 -5.04
N GLN A 83 -21.39 -15.24 -3.73
CA GLN A 83 -22.66 -15.72 -3.20
C GLN A 83 -23.56 -14.57 -2.73
N ALA A 84 -22.97 -13.57 -2.07
CA ALA A 84 -23.69 -12.40 -1.59
C ALA A 84 -22.72 -11.22 -1.49
N ILE A 85 -23.16 -10.03 -1.92
CA ILE A 85 -22.29 -8.85 -2.06
C ILE A 85 -22.89 -7.64 -1.33
N ILE A 86 -22.06 -6.95 -0.53
CA ILE A 86 -22.45 -5.69 0.12
C ILE A 86 -22.54 -4.60 -0.96
N LYS A 87 -23.68 -3.89 -1.01
CA LYS A 87 -23.94 -2.80 -1.95
C LYS A 87 -23.95 -1.42 -1.27
N HIS A 88 -24.31 -1.39 0.01
CA HIS A 88 -24.37 -0.14 0.77
C HIS A 88 -24.10 -0.40 2.26
N VAL A 89 -23.50 0.60 2.91
CA VAL A 89 -23.21 0.58 4.35
C VAL A 89 -23.69 1.89 4.97
N ASP A 90 -24.64 1.80 5.92
CA ASP A 90 -24.90 2.90 6.86
C ASP A 90 -23.99 2.69 8.07
N LEU A 91 -23.14 3.65 8.38
CA LEU A 91 -22.09 3.55 9.40
C LEU A 91 -22.26 4.64 10.46
N SER A 92 -22.18 4.26 11.72
CA SER A 92 -22.16 5.22 12.82
C SER A 92 -20.98 4.90 13.76
N TYR A 93 -20.18 5.92 14.10
CA TYR A 93 -19.13 5.83 15.09
C TYR A 93 -19.34 6.84 16.21
N ASP A 94 -19.15 6.38 17.45
CA ASP A 94 -18.96 7.22 18.63
C ASP A 94 -17.51 7.04 19.11
N VAL A 95 -16.74 8.14 19.10
CA VAL A 95 -15.29 8.14 19.24
C VAL A 95 -14.86 8.34 20.68
N ASP A 96 -14.24 7.34 21.27
CA ASP A 96 -13.70 7.39 22.62
C ASP A 96 -12.16 7.51 22.59
N PHE A 97 -11.65 8.73 22.71
CA PHE A 97 -10.22 9.01 22.72
C PHE A 97 -9.50 8.50 23.99
N GLU A 98 -10.21 8.34 25.11
CA GLU A 98 -9.60 7.85 26.34
C GLU A 98 -9.34 6.35 26.28
N LYS A 99 -10.30 5.61 25.75
CA LYS A 99 -10.17 4.16 25.57
C LYS A 99 -9.49 3.79 24.24
N LYS A 100 -9.30 4.76 23.34
CA LYS A 100 -8.78 4.55 21.98
C LYS A 100 -9.61 3.54 21.19
N VAL A 101 -10.92 3.68 21.20
CA VAL A 101 -11.87 2.80 20.48
C VAL A 101 -12.92 3.60 19.72
N LEU A 102 -13.44 2.99 18.65
CA LEU A 102 -14.65 3.42 17.96
C LEU A 102 -15.79 2.49 18.40
N ASN A 103 -16.86 3.04 19.00
CA ASN A 103 -18.09 2.31 19.23
C ASN A 103 -18.93 2.38 17.96
N GLY A 104 -19.00 1.26 17.24
CA GLY A 104 -19.51 1.18 15.88
C GLY A 104 -20.92 0.56 15.78
N VAL A 105 -21.70 1.09 14.86
CA VAL A 105 -22.92 0.45 14.35
C VAL A 105 -22.86 0.50 12.83
N SER A 106 -22.99 -0.66 12.18
CA SER A 106 -23.13 -0.74 10.73
C SER A 106 -24.45 -1.40 10.34
N VAL A 107 -25.11 -0.89 9.29
CA VAL A 107 -26.21 -1.58 8.61
C VAL A 107 -25.74 -1.92 7.21
N LEU A 108 -25.57 -3.20 6.95
CA LEU A 108 -25.10 -3.72 5.66
C LEU A 108 -26.31 -4.05 4.78
N THR A 109 -26.43 -3.39 3.63
CA THR A 109 -27.37 -3.78 2.58
C THR A 109 -26.67 -4.74 1.62
N ILE A 110 -27.13 -5.99 1.58
CA ILE A 110 -26.50 -7.11 0.89
C ILE A 110 -27.43 -7.61 -0.20
N GLU A 111 -26.92 -7.73 -1.42
CA GLU A 111 -27.55 -8.40 -2.55
C GLU A 111 -27.14 -9.87 -2.57
N VAL A 112 -28.10 -10.77 -2.59
CA VAL A 112 -27.87 -12.22 -2.66
C VAL A 112 -27.75 -12.63 -4.12
N LEU A 113 -26.64 -13.30 -4.49
CA LEU A 113 -26.32 -13.72 -5.86
C LEU A 113 -26.52 -15.22 -6.08
N ASP A 114 -26.43 -16.03 -5.02
CA ASP A 114 -26.68 -17.47 -5.02
C ASP A 114 -27.43 -17.86 -3.74
N TYR A 115 -27.98 -19.06 -3.66
CA TYR A 115 -28.62 -19.56 -2.42
C TYR A 115 -27.64 -19.61 -1.27
N ILE A 116 -27.98 -18.94 -0.16
CA ILE A 116 -27.16 -18.86 1.04
C ILE A 116 -27.95 -19.19 2.31
N GLU A 117 -27.30 -19.80 3.29
CA GLU A 117 -27.81 -20.03 4.66
C GLU A 117 -27.11 -19.10 5.67
N ASN A 118 -26.00 -18.49 5.28
CA ASN A 118 -25.21 -17.58 6.10
C ASN A 118 -24.51 -16.51 5.28
N VAL A 119 -24.13 -15.42 5.94
CA VAL A 119 -23.28 -14.35 5.38
C VAL A 119 -21.92 -14.46 6.06
N VAL A 120 -20.84 -14.35 5.28
CA VAL A 120 -19.46 -14.42 5.77
C VAL A 120 -18.79 -13.06 5.58
N LEU A 121 -18.23 -12.52 6.68
CA LEU A 121 -17.50 -11.27 6.72
C LEU A 121 -16.09 -11.46 7.29
N ASP A 122 -15.20 -10.54 6.94
CA ASP A 122 -13.87 -10.38 7.52
C ASP A 122 -13.95 -9.47 8.75
N THR A 123 -13.20 -9.82 9.79
CA THR A 123 -13.01 -9.01 11.01
C THR A 123 -11.58 -9.16 11.51
N SER A 124 -11.08 -8.17 12.25
CA SER A 124 -9.83 -8.26 12.99
C SER A 124 -10.00 -7.55 14.33
N GLU A 125 -9.90 -8.31 15.43
CA GLU A 125 -10.02 -7.81 16.82
C GLU A 125 -11.28 -6.97 17.10
N LEU A 126 -12.37 -7.17 16.36
CA LEU A 126 -13.64 -6.51 16.63
C LEU A 126 -14.41 -7.23 17.73
N ASP A 127 -14.88 -6.48 18.71
CA ASP A 127 -15.78 -6.97 19.76
C ASP A 127 -17.24 -6.85 19.30
N ILE A 128 -17.78 -7.94 18.71
CA ILE A 128 -19.14 -7.98 18.16
C ILE A 128 -20.15 -8.09 19.31
N LYS A 129 -21.00 -7.08 19.47
CA LYS A 129 -21.99 -6.97 20.57
C LYS A 129 -23.32 -7.62 20.23
N SER A 130 -23.86 -7.35 19.04
CA SER A 130 -25.12 -7.92 18.56
C SER A 130 -25.23 -7.85 17.05
N ILE A 131 -25.96 -8.81 16.49
CA ILE A 131 -26.31 -8.84 15.07
C ILE A 131 -27.81 -9.06 14.95
N GLU A 132 -28.48 -8.22 14.17
CA GLU A 132 -29.94 -8.30 13.98
C GLU A 132 -30.34 -7.95 12.52
N LEU A 133 -31.44 -8.50 12.05
CA LEU A 133 -32.08 -8.03 10.82
C LEU A 133 -32.74 -6.65 11.04
N LYS A 134 -33.12 -6.00 9.95
CA LYS A 134 -33.81 -4.69 9.98
C LYS A 134 -35.06 -4.67 10.87
N ASP A 135 -35.80 -5.78 10.92
CA ASP A 135 -37.01 -5.92 11.73
C ASP A 135 -36.73 -6.16 13.23
N GLY A 136 -35.48 -6.19 13.65
CA GLY A 136 -35.04 -6.43 15.01
C GLY A 136 -34.86 -7.91 15.36
N THR A 137 -35.04 -8.84 14.41
CA THR A 137 -34.80 -10.25 14.64
C THR A 137 -33.31 -10.51 14.91
N ALA A 138 -32.98 -11.00 16.10
CA ALA A 138 -31.61 -11.32 16.48
C ALA A 138 -31.09 -12.52 15.65
N LEU A 139 -29.87 -12.37 15.13
CA LEU A 139 -29.20 -13.41 14.35
C LEU A 139 -28.14 -14.13 15.18
N GLN A 140 -28.06 -15.45 15.00
CA GLN A 140 -26.95 -16.24 15.54
C GLN A 140 -25.70 -15.96 14.69
N PHE A 141 -24.54 -15.92 15.34
CA PHE A 141 -23.28 -15.74 14.64
C PHE A 141 -22.16 -16.49 15.32
N LYS A 142 -21.13 -16.79 14.56
CA LYS A 142 -19.90 -17.42 15.04
C LYS A 142 -18.70 -16.60 14.60
N LEU A 143 -17.90 -16.14 15.56
CA LEU A 143 -16.58 -15.60 15.31
C LEU A 143 -15.56 -16.73 15.37
N GLY A 144 -14.82 -16.94 14.27
CA GLY A 144 -13.76 -17.93 14.20
C GLY A 144 -12.54 -17.53 15.01
N ASP A 145 -11.66 -18.50 15.28
CA ASP A 145 -10.36 -18.21 15.89
C ASP A 145 -9.55 -17.25 15.01
N PRO A 146 -8.77 -16.32 15.59
CA PRO A 146 -7.88 -15.47 14.83
C PRO A 146 -6.89 -16.29 14.01
N VAL A 147 -6.79 -15.95 12.73
CA VAL A 147 -5.79 -16.47 11.80
C VAL A 147 -4.74 -15.41 11.59
N PRO A 148 -3.45 -15.70 11.84
CA PRO A 148 -2.38 -14.75 11.59
C PRO A 148 -2.50 -14.16 10.18
N ASN A 149 -2.31 -12.86 10.05
CA ASN A 149 -2.39 -12.07 8.83
C ASN A 149 -3.80 -11.85 8.25
N TYR A 150 -4.82 -12.64 8.63
CA TYR A 150 -6.16 -12.56 8.03
C TYR A 150 -7.25 -12.11 9.00
N GLY A 151 -6.99 -12.13 10.32
CA GLY A 151 -8.00 -11.84 11.34
C GLY A 151 -8.94 -13.02 11.58
N SER A 152 -10.21 -12.75 11.83
CA SER A 152 -11.23 -13.74 12.17
C SER A 152 -12.39 -13.75 11.18
N LYS A 153 -12.82 -14.95 10.79
CA LYS A 153 -14.02 -15.17 9.98
C LYS A 153 -15.27 -14.96 10.84
N LEU A 154 -16.12 -14.00 10.47
CA LEU A 154 -17.44 -13.83 11.06
C LEU A 154 -18.48 -14.52 10.18
N THR A 155 -19.14 -15.55 10.70
CA THR A 155 -20.25 -16.23 10.02
C THR A 155 -21.56 -15.85 10.70
N ILE A 156 -22.53 -15.34 9.95
CA ILE A 156 -23.84 -14.89 10.42
C ILE A 156 -24.90 -15.81 9.84
N ASP A 157 -25.55 -16.60 10.68
CA ASP A 157 -26.57 -17.56 10.24
C ASP A 157 -27.89 -16.84 9.95
N LEU A 158 -28.50 -17.13 8.80
CA LEU A 158 -29.79 -16.60 8.43
C LEU A 158 -30.92 -17.48 9.03
N PRO A 159 -32.05 -16.90 9.48
CA PRO A 159 -33.14 -17.68 10.07
C PRO A 159 -33.83 -18.60 9.04
N GLN A 160 -33.68 -18.29 7.77
CA GLN A 160 -34.05 -19.10 6.62
C GLN A 160 -33.09 -18.82 5.47
N SER A 161 -32.89 -19.77 4.56
CA SER A 161 -32.06 -19.58 3.38
C SER A 161 -32.59 -18.44 2.53
N ALA A 162 -31.66 -17.62 2.01
CA ALA A 162 -31.98 -16.54 1.09
C ALA A 162 -31.67 -16.97 -0.36
N ALA A 163 -32.55 -16.55 -1.28
CA ALA A 163 -32.46 -16.87 -2.70
C ALA A 163 -31.81 -15.69 -3.48
N PRO A 164 -31.29 -15.95 -4.71
CA PRO A 164 -30.80 -14.89 -5.59
C PRO A 164 -31.81 -13.75 -5.77
N GLU A 165 -31.30 -12.53 -5.97
CA GLU A 165 -32.04 -11.27 -6.11
C GLU A 165 -32.72 -10.78 -4.83
N GLN A 166 -32.63 -11.49 -3.71
CA GLN A 166 -33.07 -10.97 -2.42
C GLN A 166 -32.08 -9.94 -1.88
N HIS A 167 -32.61 -8.94 -1.16
CA HIS A 167 -31.83 -7.94 -0.43
C HIS A 167 -32.01 -8.16 1.05
N LEU A 168 -30.90 -8.26 1.76
CA LEU A 168 -30.85 -8.37 3.22
C LEU A 168 -30.34 -7.07 3.82
N GLN A 169 -30.88 -6.69 4.99
CA GLN A 169 -30.28 -5.62 5.80
C GLN A 169 -29.90 -6.20 7.17
N ILE A 170 -28.60 -6.23 7.41
CA ILE A 170 -28.01 -6.78 8.65
C ILE A 170 -27.37 -5.65 9.42
N LYS A 171 -27.83 -5.43 10.65
CA LYS A 171 -27.28 -4.44 11.56
C LYS A 171 -26.35 -5.11 12.55
N ILE A 172 -25.13 -4.59 12.66
CA ILE A 172 -24.08 -5.09 13.53
C ILE A 172 -23.66 -3.99 14.49
N LYS A 173 -23.67 -4.28 15.80
CA LYS A 173 -23.07 -3.43 16.82
C LYS A 173 -21.75 -4.02 17.26
N PHE A 174 -20.71 -3.21 17.30
CA PHE A 174 -19.36 -3.64 17.59
C PHE A 174 -18.51 -2.53 18.20
N ASN A 175 -17.38 -2.90 18.81
CA ASN A 175 -16.33 -1.95 19.19
C ASN A 175 -15.03 -2.37 18.51
N THR A 176 -14.21 -1.37 18.16
CA THR A 176 -12.84 -1.64 17.68
C THR A 176 -11.92 -1.97 18.85
N SER A 177 -10.79 -2.64 18.57
CA SER A 177 -9.69 -2.78 19.52
C SER A 177 -8.91 -1.45 19.64
N PRO A 178 -8.34 -1.14 20.81
CA PRO A 178 -7.35 -0.07 20.92
C PRO A 178 -6.12 -0.28 20.02
N ASN A 179 -5.86 -1.54 19.64
CA ASN A 179 -4.77 -1.97 18.76
C ASN A 179 -5.23 -2.23 17.32
N ALA A 180 -6.42 -1.71 16.93
CA ALA A 180 -6.94 -1.87 15.57
C ALA A 180 -5.88 -1.44 14.54
N THR A 181 -5.49 -2.35 13.65
CA THR A 181 -4.35 -2.15 12.72
C THR A 181 -4.57 -1.01 11.74
N ALA A 182 -5.83 -0.67 11.44
CA ALA A 182 -6.15 0.48 10.61
C ALA A 182 -6.06 1.83 11.34
N LEU A 183 -6.06 1.88 12.66
CA LEU A 183 -6.17 3.14 13.42
C LEU A 183 -4.84 3.54 14.03
N GLN A 184 -4.49 4.81 13.88
CA GLN A 184 -3.42 5.42 14.67
C GLN A 184 -3.98 6.51 15.58
N TRP A 185 -3.87 6.27 16.87
CA TRP A 185 -4.20 7.21 17.94
C TRP A 185 -2.95 7.94 18.36
N LEU A 186 -2.87 9.25 18.08
CA LEU A 186 -1.74 10.09 18.43
C LEU A 186 -2.05 10.89 19.68
N ASP A 187 -1.13 10.89 20.61
CA ASP A 187 -1.15 11.81 21.75
C ASP A 187 -0.77 13.23 21.30
N ALA A 188 -1.12 14.22 22.09
CA ALA A 188 -0.90 15.63 21.72
C ALA A 188 0.56 15.95 21.34
N ASN A 189 1.54 15.33 22.01
CA ASN A 189 2.96 15.56 21.74
C ASN A 189 3.45 15.04 20.37
N GLN A 190 2.66 14.18 19.71
CA GLN A 190 2.96 13.60 18.39
C GLN A 190 2.36 14.39 17.23
N THR A 191 1.55 15.41 17.53
CA THR A 191 0.91 16.30 16.55
C THR A 191 1.75 17.57 16.33
N SER A 192 1.53 18.26 15.22
CA SER A 192 2.27 19.50 14.92
C SER A 192 2.00 20.60 15.94
N GLY A 193 0.74 20.74 16.38
CA GLY A 193 0.31 21.73 17.37
C GLY A 193 0.66 21.36 18.82
N LYS A 194 0.97 20.10 19.13
CA LYS A 194 1.34 19.55 20.44
C LYS A 194 0.34 19.86 21.57
N LYS A 195 -0.94 20.08 21.23
CA LYS A 195 -1.99 20.50 22.17
C LYS A 195 -3.15 19.54 22.29
N HIS A 196 -3.46 18.83 21.21
CA HIS A 196 -4.64 17.98 21.12
C HIS A 196 -4.29 16.63 20.52
N PRO A 197 -4.95 15.54 20.94
CA PRO A 197 -4.77 14.23 20.30
C PRO A 197 -5.31 14.25 18.87
N TYR A 198 -4.91 13.25 18.09
CA TYR A 198 -5.31 13.06 16.70
C TYR A 198 -5.61 11.59 16.46
N LEU A 199 -6.56 11.31 15.56
CA LEU A 199 -6.86 9.98 15.07
C LEU A 199 -6.87 10.01 13.55
N PHE A 200 -6.22 9.04 12.89
CA PHE A 200 -6.44 8.77 11.48
C PHE A 200 -6.43 7.27 11.18
N SER A 201 -7.02 6.90 10.06
CA SER A 201 -7.08 5.52 9.60
C SER A 201 -6.20 5.29 8.37
N GLN A 202 -5.77 4.03 8.18
CA GLN A 202 -5.16 3.50 6.96
C GLN A 202 -5.68 2.08 6.75
N CYS A 203 -6.57 1.90 5.78
CA CYS A 203 -7.26 0.63 5.56
C CYS A 203 -6.61 -0.26 4.49
N GLN A 204 -5.85 0.31 3.55
CA GLN A 204 -5.13 -0.48 2.55
C GLN A 204 -3.95 -1.24 3.17
N PRO A 205 -3.72 -2.54 2.83
CA PRO A 205 -4.48 -3.31 1.85
C PRO A 205 -5.74 -4.01 2.42
N ILE A 206 -5.70 -4.56 3.64
CA ILE A 206 -6.76 -5.40 4.23
C ILE A 206 -7.03 -5.05 5.70
N HIS A 207 -6.87 -3.78 6.08
CA HIS A 207 -7.04 -3.34 7.46
C HIS A 207 -8.44 -2.78 7.77
N ALA A 208 -9.32 -2.58 6.77
CA ALA A 208 -10.69 -2.12 7.01
C ALA A 208 -11.47 -3.06 7.96
N ARG A 209 -11.17 -4.36 7.93
CA ARG A 209 -11.70 -5.39 8.84
C ARG A 209 -11.42 -5.15 10.33
N SER A 210 -10.47 -4.27 10.65
CA SER A 210 -10.18 -3.88 12.05
C SER A 210 -11.05 -2.73 12.57
N ILE A 211 -11.80 -2.07 11.66
CA ILE A 211 -12.69 -0.97 12.02
C ILE A 211 -14.14 -1.19 11.60
N LEU A 212 -14.42 -2.14 10.72
CA LEU A 212 -15.75 -2.44 10.19
C LEU A 212 -15.84 -3.94 9.86
N PRO A 213 -16.86 -4.70 10.35
CA PRO A 213 -17.16 -6.02 9.82
C PRO A 213 -17.61 -5.89 8.36
N CYS A 214 -16.83 -6.37 7.40
CA CYS A 214 -17.11 -6.18 5.98
C CYS A 214 -16.60 -7.32 5.11
N GLN A 215 -16.86 -7.28 3.83
CA GLN A 215 -16.14 -8.05 2.82
C GLN A 215 -14.89 -7.25 2.45
N ASP A 216 -13.76 -7.53 3.14
CA ASP A 216 -12.53 -6.73 3.03
C ASP A 216 -11.66 -7.21 1.88
N THR A 217 -12.19 -7.02 0.67
CA THR A 217 -11.59 -7.36 -0.61
C THR A 217 -11.94 -6.32 -1.67
N PRO A 218 -11.00 -5.92 -2.53
CA PRO A 218 -11.28 -4.98 -3.61
C PRO A 218 -12.29 -5.52 -4.65
N ALA A 219 -12.61 -6.82 -4.64
CA ALA A 219 -13.66 -7.39 -5.46
C ALA A 219 -15.06 -6.82 -5.14
N VAL A 220 -15.24 -6.26 -3.95
CA VAL A 220 -16.50 -5.70 -3.46
C VAL A 220 -16.40 -4.18 -3.42
N LYS A 221 -17.36 -3.52 -4.04
CA LYS A 221 -17.54 -2.06 -3.98
C LYS A 221 -18.92 -1.72 -3.44
N PHE A 222 -18.96 -0.80 -2.49
CA PHE A 222 -20.21 -0.34 -1.88
C PHE A 222 -20.24 1.19 -1.74
N THR A 223 -21.42 1.76 -1.77
CA THR A 223 -21.68 3.14 -1.37
C THR A 223 -21.80 3.20 0.15
N TYR A 224 -21.57 4.36 0.77
CA TYR A 224 -21.82 4.47 2.20
C TYR A 224 -22.34 5.83 2.62
N GLU A 225 -23.12 5.83 3.70
CA GLU A 225 -23.41 6.99 4.52
C GLU A 225 -22.80 6.79 5.90
N ALA A 226 -22.31 7.89 6.51
CA ALA A 226 -21.70 7.80 7.82
C ALA A 226 -22.11 8.95 8.72
N GLU A 227 -22.25 8.65 10.02
CA GLU A 227 -22.39 9.60 11.09
C GLU A 227 -21.30 9.36 12.13
N VAL A 228 -20.53 10.41 12.45
CA VAL A 228 -19.44 10.31 13.43
C VAL A 228 -19.70 11.31 14.55
N ILE A 229 -19.70 10.79 15.78
CA ILE A 229 -19.79 11.58 17.01
C ILE A 229 -18.39 11.70 17.62
N ALA A 230 -17.91 12.92 17.78
CA ALA A 230 -16.63 13.25 18.39
C ALA A 230 -16.77 14.51 19.25
N PRO A 231 -15.87 14.77 20.23
CA PRO A 231 -15.94 16.02 21.01
C PRO A 231 -15.92 17.27 20.12
N GLU A 232 -16.73 18.26 20.45
CA GLU A 232 -17.03 19.45 19.61
C GLU A 232 -15.81 20.20 19.08
N LYS A 233 -14.69 20.16 19.80
CA LYS A 233 -13.44 20.81 19.38
C LYS A 233 -12.76 20.18 18.17
N PHE A 234 -13.12 18.95 17.80
CA PHE A 234 -12.49 18.22 16.71
C PHE A 234 -13.25 18.38 15.40
N THR A 235 -12.47 18.52 14.34
CA THR A 235 -12.97 18.35 12.96
C THR A 235 -12.89 16.89 12.59
N VAL A 236 -13.99 16.35 12.07
CA VAL A 236 -14.08 14.99 11.52
C VAL A 236 -14.06 15.08 10.00
N LEU A 237 -13.22 14.28 9.35
CA LEU A 237 -13.13 14.13 7.90
C LEU A 237 -13.20 12.64 7.55
N MET A 238 -13.81 12.31 6.40
CA MET A 238 -13.90 10.97 5.85
C MET A 238 -13.69 10.97 4.32
N SER A 239 -13.47 9.78 3.75
CA SER A 239 -13.41 9.55 2.29
C SER A 239 -14.78 9.69 1.62
N ALA A 240 -15.49 10.78 1.86
CA ALA A 240 -16.85 11.05 1.43
C ALA A 240 -17.14 12.55 1.38
N ILE A 241 -18.25 12.91 0.76
CA ILE A 241 -18.78 14.27 0.78
C ILE A 241 -19.26 14.58 2.19
N ARG A 242 -18.72 15.63 2.79
CA ARG A 242 -19.15 16.14 4.10
C ARG A 242 -20.46 16.91 3.97
N LEU A 243 -21.52 16.42 4.58
CA LEU A 243 -22.87 17.00 4.46
C LEU A 243 -23.14 18.07 5.52
N ASN A 244 -23.23 17.65 6.78
CA ASN A 244 -23.58 18.50 7.92
C ASN A 244 -22.60 18.27 9.07
N ALA A 245 -22.27 19.34 9.79
CA ALA A 245 -21.54 19.28 11.04
C ALA A 245 -22.29 20.09 12.09
N ASN A 246 -22.79 19.41 13.14
CA ASN A 246 -23.53 20.00 14.26
C ASN A 246 -22.77 19.64 15.54
N ALA A 247 -22.36 20.65 16.32
CA ALA A 247 -21.72 20.49 17.61
C ALA A 247 -20.71 19.33 17.69
N ASN A 248 -21.16 18.13 18.00
CA ASN A 248 -20.34 16.92 18.16
C ASN A 248 -20.61 15.84 17.10
N LYS A 249 -21.48 16.09 16.09
CA LYS A 249 -21.88 15.10 15.08
C LYS A 249 -21.61 15.60 13.67
N THR A 250 -20.95 14.80 12.87
CA THR A 250 -20.69 15.08 11.45
C THR A 250 -21.25 13.95 10.58
N SER A 251 -21.94 14.31 9.49
CA SER A 251 -22.55 13.36 8.55
C SER A 251 -21.85 13.40 7.20
N PHE A 252 -21.76 12.24 6.54
CA PHE A 252 -21.06 12.04 5.27
C PHE A 252 -21.87 11.18 4.31
N SER A 253 -21.64 11.35 2.99
CA SER A 253 -22.19 10.49 1.95
C SER A 253 -21.15 10.20 0.88
N GLN A 254 -20.95 8.91 0.54
CA GLN A 254 -20.16 8.46 -0.57
C GLN A 254 -21.06 7.74 -1.59
N PRO A 255 -21.58 8.49 -2.59
CA PRO A 255 -22.54 7.93 -3.55
C PRO A 255 -21.88 7.10 -4.67
N VAL A 256 -20.55 7.19 -4.83
CA VAL A 256 -19.80 6.39 -5.79
C VAL A 256 -19.29 5.13 -5.09
N PRO A 257 -19.56 3.92 -5.61
CA PRO A 257 -19.13 2.69 -4.95
C PRO A 257 -17.60 2.57 -4.85
N ILE A 258 -17.11 2.29 -3.65
CA ILE A 258 -15.68 2.13 -3.32
C ILE A 258 -15.39 0.77 -2.71
N PRO A 259 -14.17 0.22 -2.87
CA PRO A 259 -13.72 -0.92 -2.06
C PRO A 259 -13.46 -0.51 -0.62
N SER A 260 -13.48 -1.49 0.29
CA SER A 260 -13.31 -1.29 1.75
C SER A 260 -12.01 -0.57 2.11
N TYR A 261 -10.92 -0.82 1.40
CA TYR A 261 -9.62 -0.21 1.70
C TYR A 261 -9.57 1.31 1.49
N LEU A 262 -10.55 1.87 0.79
CA LEU A 262 -10.70 3.33 0.59
C LEU A 262 -11.58 4.00 1.65
N LEU A 263 -12.14 3.26 2.60
CA LEU A 263 -12.80 3.84 3.76
C LEU A 263 -11.75 4.53 4.64
N ALA A 264 -11.89 5.83 4.83
CA ALA A 264 -10.95 6.62 5.62
C ALA A 264 -11.65 7.56 6.60
N LEU A 265 -11.01 7.75 7.75
CA LEU A 265 -11.42 8.61 8.84
C LEU A 265 -10.22 9.38 9.38
N ALA A 266 -10.39 10.68 9.60
CA ALA A 266 -9.42 11.49 10.34
C ALA A 266 -10.14 12.45 11.29
N ILE A 267 -9.60 12.59 12.49
CA ILE A 267 -10.18 13.44 13.55
C ILE A 267 -9.06 14.20 14.25
N GLY A 268 -9.13 15.52 14.17
CA GLY A 268 -8.11 16.41 14.75
C GLY A 268 -8.62 17.84 14.87
N VAL A 269 -7.82 18.72 15.46
CA VAL A 269 -8.08 20.17 15.42
C VAL A 269 -7.50 20.71 14.13
N LEU A 270 -8.34 20.82 13.10
CA LEU A 270 -7.94 21.11 11.73
C LEU A 270 -8.46 22.46 11.25
N GLU A 271 -7.66 23.13 10.42
CA GLU A 271 -8.05 24.27 9.61
C GLU A 271 -8.03 23.87 8.12
N SER A 272 -8.69 24.67 7.28
CA SER A 272 -8.66 24.48 5.84
C SER A 272 -8.32 25.76 5.09
N ARG A 273 -7.77 25.59 3.88
CA ARG A 273 -7.58 26.65 2.89
C ARG A 273 -8.08 26.18 1.53
N LYS A 274 -8.77 27.06 0.85
CA LYS A 274 -9.27 26.79 -0.51
C LYS A 274 -8.12 26.75 -1.50
N LEU A 275 -8.03 25.69 -2.32
CA LEU A 275 -7.07 25.55 -3.42
C LEU A 275 -7.69 25.79 -4.78
N GLY A 276 -8.97 25.46 -4.95
CA GLY A 276 -9.67 25.56 -6.23
C GLY A 276 -11.20 25.54 -6.08
N PRO A 277 -11.95 25.44 -7.18
CA PRO A 277 -13.42 25.41 -7.14
C PRO A 277 -13.98 24.23 -6.34
N ARG A 278 -13.28 23.08 -6.35
CA ARG A 278 -13.70 21.81 -5.76
C ARG A 278 -12.66 21.23 -4.79
N SER A 279 -11.63 22.02 -4.41
CA SER A 279 -10.51 21.53 -3.62
C SER A 279 -10.18 22.43 -2.45
N HIS A 280 -9.96 21.81 -1.29
CA HIS A 280 -9.39 22.42 -0.09
C HIS A 280 -8.19 21.59 0.37
N VAL A 281 -7.26 22.23 1.06
CA VAL A 281 -6.28 21.53 1.89
C VAL A 281 -6.66 21.70 3.36
N TRP A 282 -6.54 20.61 4.11
CA TRP A 282 -6.76 20.51 5.54
C TRP A 282 -5.47 20.14 6.23
N SER A 283 -5.17 20.73 7.35
CA SER A 283 -4.09 20.33 8.26
C SER A 283 -4.27 20.95 9.64
N GLU A 284 -3.38 20.62 10.56
CA GLU A 284 -3.21 21.39 11.79
C GLU A 284 -2.79 22.83 11.44
N LYS A 285 -3.14 23.78 12.33
CA LYS A 285 -2.90 25.21 12.13
C LYS A 285 -1.43 25.53 11.80
N GLU A 286 -0.51 24.82 12.40
CA GLU A 286 0.93 25.02 12.26
C GLU A 286 1.46 24.77 10.82
N GLU A 287 0.74 23.92 10.03
CA GLU A 287 1.15 23.51 8.69
C GLU A 287 0.24 24.06 7.56
N ILE A 288 -0.90 24.67 7.89
CA ILE A 288 -1.95 24.94 6.91
C ILE A 288 -1.52 25.93 5.81
N ASP A 289 -0.79 27.00 6.15
CA ASP A 289 -0.42 28.01 5.17
C ASP A 289 0.72 27.52 4.26
N ARG A 290 1.65 26.71 4.78
CA ARG A 290 2.65 25.99 3.99
C ARG A 290 2.00 25.02 3.03
N SER A 291 1.04 24.24 3.53
CA SER A 291 0.28 23.27 2.73
C SER A 291 -0.49 23.93 1.60
N ALA A 292 -1.16 25.05 1.87
CA ALA A 292 -1.89 25.81 0.84
C ALA A 292 -0.95 26.36 -0.25
N TRP A 293 0.25 26.80 0.13
CA TRP A 293 1.23 27.28 -0.82
C TRP A 293 1.82 26.14 -1.67
N GLU A 294 2.18 25.02 -1.04
CA GLU A 294 2.80 23.87 -1.71
C GLU A 294 1.85 23.25 -2.74
N PHE A 295 0.56 23.12 -2.41
CA PHE A 295 -0.44 22.42 -3.21
C PHE A 295 -1.35 23.36 -4.03
N ALA A 296 -0.96 24.63 -4.24
CA ALA A 296 -1.76 25.62 -4.92
C ALA A 296 -2.15 25.25 -6.37
N ASP A 297 -1.40 24.36 -7.02
CA ASP A 297 -1.63 23.94 -8.40
C ASP A 297 -2.55 22.71 -8.56
N THR A 298 -3.15 22.22 -7.47
CA THR A 298 -4.01 21.01 -7.46
C THR A 298 -5.10 21.05 -8.56
N GLU A 299 -5.79 22.17 -8.76
CA GLU A 299 -6.84 22.29 -9.78
C GLU A 299 -6.29 22.18 -11.21
N LYS A 300 -5.07 22.64 -11.47
CA LYS A 300 -4.42 22.48 -12.78
C LYS A 300 -4.14 21.01 -13.09
N TYR A 301 -3.71 20.26 -12.07
CA TYR A 301 -3.46 18.84 -12.19
C TYR A 301 -4.76 18.06 -12.45
N LEU A 302 -5.85 18.37 -11.72
CA LEU A 302 -7.15 17.80 -11.96
C LEU A 302 -7.66 18.05 -13.37
N GLN A 303 -7.55 19.28 -13.87
CA GLN A 303 -7.98 19.62 -15.23
C GLN A 303 -7.15 18.92 -16.31
N ALA A 304 -5.85 18.75 -16.08
CA ALA A 304 -4.98 18.00 -16.99
C ALA A 304 -5.34 16.50 -16.99
N ALA A 305 -5.62 15.93 -15.84
CA ALA A 305 -6.06 14.55 -15.69
C ALA A 305 -7.43 14.32 -16.38
N GLU A 306 -8.40 15.22 -16.21
CA GLU A 306 -9.70 15.15 -16.88
C GLU A 306 -9.60 15.18 -18.41
N LYS A 307 -8.67 15.96 -18.98
CA LYS A 307 -8.43 15.98 -20.42
C LYS A 307 -7.93 14.62 -20.93
N LEU A 308 -7.17 13.90 -20.13
CA LEU A 308 -6.61 12.60 -20.50
C LEU A 308 -7.60 11.46 -20.23
N CYS A 309 -8.26 11.43 -19.08
CA CYS A 309 -9.01 10.29 -18.56
C CYS A 309 -10.54 10.45 -18.59
N GLY A 310 -11.05 11.66 -18.86
CA GLY A 310 -12.47 11.98 -18.81
C GLY A 310 -12.89 12.61 -17.48
N PRO A 311 -14.20 12.91 -17.28
CA PRO A 311 -14.67 13.70 -16.16
C PRO A 311 -14.35 13.11 -14.79
N TYR A 312 -13.98 13.96 -13.84
CA TYR A 312 -13.80 13.60 -12.43
C TYR A 312 -15.16 13.28 -11.77
N GLN A 313 -15.28 12.09 -11.18
CA GLN A 313 -16.56 11.53 -10.70
C GLN A 313 -16.87 11.82 -9.21
N TRP A 314 -15.89 12.27 -8.42
CA TRP A 314 -15.94 12.28 -6.96
C TRP A 314 -16.45 13.61 -6.36
N THR A 315 -16.89 14.56 -7.15
CA THR A 315 -17.44 15.86 -6.76
C THR A 315 -16.40 16.82 -6.16
N GLN A 316 -15.72 16.46 -5.08
CA GLN A 316 -14.67 17.25 -4.41
C GLN A 316 -13.34 16.48 -4.38
N TYR A 317 -12.23 17.21 -4.36
CA TYR A 317 -10.90 16.68 -4.20
C TYR A 317 -10.18 17.48 -3.11
N ASP A 318 -10.31 17.05 -1.88
CA ASP A 318 -9.61 17.67 -0.76
C ASP A 318 -8.31 16.92 -0.47
N LEU A 319 -7.33 17.64 0.08
CA LEU A 319 -6.07 17.12 0.58
C LEU A 319 -6.06 17.25 2.10
N LEU A 320 -5.61 16.22 2.81
CA LEU A 320 -5.34 16.26 4.23
C LEU A 320 -3.86 15.97 4.49
N VAL A 321 -3.14 16.99 4.97
CA VAL A 321 -1.76 16.80 5.47
C VAL A 321 -1.86 16.21 6.86
N LEU A 322 -1.47 14.95 6.97
CA LEU A 322 -1.48 14.18 8.21
C LEU A 322 -0.30 14.52 9.12
N PRO A 323 -0.34 14.12 10.40
CA PRO A 323 0.82 14.15 11.26
C PRO A 323 2.01 13.35 10.69
N PRO A 324 3.26 13.66 11.12
CA PRO A 324 4.47 13.09 10.54
C PRO A 324 4.59 11.56 10.56
N SER A 325 3.86 10.87 11.42
CA SER A 325 3.88 9.40 11.52
C SER A 325 3.20 8.66 10.37
N PHE A 326 2.55 9.36 9.44
CA PHE A 326 1.88 8.76 8.28
C PHE A 326 2.89 7.97 7.43
N PRO A 327 2.61 6.67 7.11
CA PRO A 327 3.62 5.75 6.58
C PRO A 327 3.89 5.88 5.08
N TYR A 328 3.02 6.54 4.32
CA TYR A 328 3.09 6.64 2.85
C TYR A 328 3.36 8.06 2.36
N GLY A 329 3.55 8.22 1.06
CA GLY A 329 3.61 9.53 0.39
C GLY A 329 2.24 10.18 0.34
N GLY A 330 1.26 9.43 -0.16
CA GLY A 330 -0.15 9.73 -0.16
C GLY A 330 -0.99 8.47 0.04
N MET A 331 -2.29 8.67 0.10
CA MET A 331 -3.31 7.64 0.05
C MET A 331 -4.54 8.24 -0.64
N GLU A 332 -4.96 7.58 -1.68
CA GLU A 332 -5.97 8.02 -2.65
C GLU A 332 -7.41 7.97 -2.16
N ASN A 333 -7.67 8.19 -0.88
CA ASN A 333 -9.04 8.16 -0.34
C ASN A 333 -9.95 9.10 -1.13
N PRO A 334 -11.07 8.62 -1.69
CA PRO A 334 -11.97 9.46 -2.50
C PRO A 334 -12.46 10.68 -1.72
N CYS A 335 -12.54 11.83 -2.37
CA CYS A 335 -12.91 13.11 -1.78
C CYS A 335 -11.91 13.69 -0.78
N LEU A 336 -10.96 12.90 -0.26
CA LEU A 336 -10.04 13.30 0.80
C LEU A 336 -8.70 12.54 0.71
N THR A 337 -7.86 12.93 -0.20
CA THR A 337 -6.51 12.36 -0.32
C THR A 337 -5.67 12.68 0.92
N PHE A 338 -5.12 11.64 1.56
CA PHE A 338 -4.16 11.79 2.65
C PHE A 338 -2.76 12.01 2.09
N VAL A 339 -1.99 12.92 2.70
CA VAL A 339 -0.60 13.17 2.31
C VAL A 339 0.31 13.37 3.52
N THR A 340 1.56 12.97 3.36
CA THR A 340 2.60 13.18 4.38
C THR A 340 3.08 14.64 4.39
N PRO A 341 3.41 15.22 5.56
CA PRO A 341 4.01 16.55 5.61
C PRO A 341 5.43 16.61 5.01
N THR A 342 6.05 15.45 4.71
CA THR A 342 7.35 15.39 4.04
C THR A 342 7.30 15.94 2.60
N LEU A 343 6.10 16.14 2.02
CA LEU A 343 5.91 16.78 0.72
C LEU A 343 6.06 18.31 0.77
N LEU A 344 6.03 18.91 1.95
CA LEU A 344 6.15 20.37 2.13
C LEU A 344 7.62 20.81 1.97
N ALA A 345 8.18 20.66 0.77
CA ALA A 345 9.57 20.97 0.46
C ALA A 345 9.86 22.48 0.37
N GLY A 346 8.83 23.29 0.18
CA GLY A 346 8.94 24.75 0.05
C GLY A 346 9.33 25.23 -1.35
N ASP A 347 9.32 24.31 -2.34
CA ASP A 347 9.65 24.62 -3.74
C ASP A 347 8.70 23.93 -4.75
N ARG A 348 7.66 23.22 -4.26
CA ARG A 348 6.68 22.43 -5.02
C ARG A 348 7.28 21.26 -5.80
N SER A 349 8.52 20.89 -5.54
CA SER A 349 9.20 19.81 -6.27
C SER A 349 8.65 18.43 -5.94
N GLN A 350 7.85 18.29 -4.86
CA GLN A 350 7.20 17.05 -4.46
C GLN A 350 5.70 17.00 -4.84
N ALA A 351 5.25 17.95 -5.67
CA ALA A 351 3.85 18.01 -6.09
C ALA A 351 3.45 16.92 -7.10
N ASP A 352 4.43 16.19 -7.67
CA ASP A 352 4.23 14.96 -8.44
C ASP A 352 3.44 13.90 -7.68
N VAL A 353 3.66 13.77 -6.37
CA VAL A 353 2.85 12.89 -5.52
C VAL A 353 1.36 13.28 -5.57
N ILE A 354 1.04 14.59 -5.60
CA ILE A 354 -0.37 15.03 -5.74
C ILE A 354 -0.93 14.62 -7.11
N VAL A 355 -0.13 14.67 -8.17
CA VAL A 355 -0.56 14.19 -9.50
C VAL A 355 -0.82 12.67 -9.43
N HIS A 356 0.03 11.91 -8.77
CA HIS A 356 -0.15 10.48 -8.54
C HIS A 356 -1.49 10.19 -7.86
N GLU A 357 -1.78 10.84 -6.73
CA GLU A 357 -3.02 10.65 -5.97
C GLU A 357 -4.26 11.10 -6.75
N ILE A 358 -4.14 12.14 -7.58
CA ILE A 358 -5.21 12.54 -8.50
C ILE A 358 -5.51 11.44 -9.52
N MET A 359 -4.46 10.82 -10.09
CA MET A 359 -4.65 9.77 -11.10
C MET A 359 -5.35 8.54 -10.56
N HIS A 360 -5.14 8.23 -9.28
CA HIS A 360 -5.89 7.19 -8.61
C HIS A 360 -7.42 7.39 -8.65
N SER A 361 -7.91 8.60 -8.82
CA SER A 361 -9.35 8.84 -8.99
C SER A 361 -9.96 8.06 -10.16
N TRP A 362 -9.16 7.69 -11.15
CA TRP A 362 -9.55 6.84 -12.28
C TRP A 362 -8.97 5.43 -12.16
N THR A 363 -7.67 5.29 -11.83
CA THR A 363 -6.93 4.03 -11.78
C THR A 363 -6.62 3.64 -10.34
N GLY A 364 -7.46 2.81 -9.77
CA GLY A 364 -7.48 2.40 -8.36
C GLY A 364 -8.86 2.58 -7.73
N ASN A 365 -9.45 3.78 -7.83
CA ASN A 365 -10.73 4.09 -7.22
C ASN A 365 -11.92 3.78 -8.13
N LEU A 366 -11.94 4.33 -9.35
CA LEU A 366 -13.02 4.09 -10.30
C LEU A 366 -12.89 2.71 -10.95
N VAL A 367 -11.70 2.38 -11.44
CA VAL A 367 -11.32 1.07 -11.98
C VAL A 367 -10.30 0.46 -11.02
N THR A 368 -10.62 -0.68 -10.42
CA THR A 368 -9.88 -1.23 -9.27
C THR A 368 -9.37 -2.65 -9.57
N ASN A 369 -8.19 -3.02 -9.05
CA ASN A 369 -7.74 -4.40 -9.02
C ASN A 369 -8.71 -5.28 -8.22
N ARG A 370 -8.97 -6.53 -8.66
CA ARG A 370 -9.91 -7.43 -7.99
C ARG A 370 -9.41 -7.94 -6.64
N ASN A 371 -8.10 -8.15 -6.52
CA ASN A 371 -7.38 -8.44 -5.28
C ASN A 371 -5.95 -7.92 -5.40
N PHE A 372 -5.17 -7.95 -4.33
CA PHE A 372 -3.83 -7.36 -4.29
C PHE A 372 -2.74 -8.15 -5.06
N GLU A 373 -3.03 -9.34 -5.60
CA GLU A 373 -2.15 -10.02 -6.56
C GLU A 373 -2.03 -9.24 -7.87
N HIS A 374 -3.07 -8.45 -8.20
CA HIS A 374 -3.15 -7.62 -9.41
C HIS A 374 -2.92 -6.13 -9.14
N PHE A 375 -2.17 -5.78 -8.07
CA PHE A 375 -1.98 -4.41 -7.60
C PHE A 375 -1.36 -3.47 -8.66
N TRP A 376 -0.61 -4.01 -9.64
CA TRP A 376 -0.09 -3.24 -10.75
C TRP A 376 -1.17 -2.57 -11.63
N LEU A 377 -2.41 -3.09 -11.62
CA LEU A 377 -3.56 -2.48 -12.32
C LEU A 377 -3.97 -1.15 -11.69
N ASN A 378 -3.73 -0.97 -10.39
CA ASN A 378 -3.87 0.32 -9.74
C ASN A 378 -2.60 1.14 -9.97
N GLU A 379 -1.47 0.70 -9.46
CA GLU A 379 -0.25 1.50 -9.32
C GLU A 379 0.50 1.73 -10.64
N GLY A 380 0.64 0.70 -11.46
CA GLY A 380 1.33 0.81 -12.74
C GLY A 380 0.62 1.75 -13.70
N PHE A 381 -0.73 1.68 -13.73
CA PHE A 381 -1.54 2.62 -14.50
C PHE A 381 -1.45 4.04 -13.95
N THR A 382 -1.47 4.20 -12.64
CA THR A 382 -1.38 5.50 -11.99
C THR A 382 -0.04 6.17 -12.28
N VAL A 383 1.09 5.47 -12.10
CA VAL A 383 2.42 6.02 -12.42
C VAL A 383 2.57 6.34 -13.91
N PHE A 384 2.04 5.50 -14.80
CA PHE A 384 2.06 5.77 -16.23
C PHE A 384 1.31 7.06 -16.60
N LEU A 385 0.12 7.26 -16.02
CA LEU A 385 -0.72 8.44 -16.28
C LEU A 385 -0.20 9.69 -15.55
N GLU A 386 0.31 9.56 -14.33
CA GLU A 386 1.00 10.61 -13.57
C GLU A 386 2.07 11.28 -14.42
N ARG A 387 2.99 10.49 -14.99
CA ARG A 387 4.08 11.00 -15.85
C ARG A 387 3.56 11.70 -17.10
N LYS A 388 2.46 11.22 -17.68
CA LYS A 388 1.81 11.88 -18.83
C LYS A 388 1.17 13.20 -18.44
N VAL A 389 0.46 13.26 -17.33
CA VAL A 389 -0.21 14.46 -16.83
C VAL A 389 0.82 15.50 -16.41
N ALA A 390 1.83 15.13 -15.62
CA ALA A 390 2.89 16.05 -15.21
C ALA A 390 3.62 16.65 -16.41
N ALA A 391 3.99 15.83 -17.38
CA ALA A 391 4.64 16.29 -18.62
C ALA A 391 3.74 17.21 -19.45
N SER A 392 2.43 16.96 -19.52
CA SER A 392 1.47 17.77 -20.28
C SER A 392 1.35 19.22 -19.81
N LEU A 393 1.81 19.51 -18.60
CA LEU A 393 1.83 20.88 -18.04
C LEU A 393 3.05 21.70 -18.46
N ILE A 394 4.03 21.06 -19.11
CA ILE A 394 5.19 21.72 -19.70
C ILE A 394 4.80 22.18 -21.10
N ALA A 395 4.91 23.50 -21.35
CA ALA A 395 4.40 24.10 -22.57
C ALA A 395 5.20 23.72 -23.84
N ASP A 396 6.50 23.50 -23.69
CA ASP A 396 7.36 23.06 -24.79
C ASP A 396 7.24 21.54 -24.98
N PRO A 397 6.83 21.07 -26.19
CA PRO A 397 6.61 19.64 -26.41
C PRO A 397 7.87 18.78 -26.30
N GLU A 398 9.04 19.31 -26.64
CA GLU A 398 10.31 18.60 -26.53
C GLU A 398 10.74 18.47 -25.07
N GLU A 399 10.65 19.55 -24.29
CA GLU A 399 10.94 19.53 -22.86
C GLU A 399 9.91 18.66 -22.09
N SER A 400 8.64 18.66 -22.52
CA SER A 400 7.60 17.78 -22.01
C SER A 400 7.98 16.30 -22.18
N ARG A 401 8.42 15.91 -23.40
CA ARG A 401 8.86 14.55 -23.70
C ARG A 401 10.10 14.17 -22.88
N LYS A 402 11.13 15.04 -22.85
CA LYS A 402 12.35 14.82 -22.06
C LYS A 402 12.06 14.64 -20.57
N SER A 403 11.16 15.48 -20.02
CA SER A 403 10.75 15.38 -18.63
C SER A 403 10.05 14.04 -18.34
N ARG A 404 9.12 13.59 -19.20
CA ARG A 404 8.47 12.28 -19.05
C ARG A 404 9.48 11.14 -19.08
N ASP A 405 10.41 11.17 -20.02
CA ASP A 405 11.44 10.15 -20.16
C ASP A 405 12.41 10.16 -18.95
N PHE A 406 12.77 11.35 -18.47
CA PHE A 406 13.62 11.50 -17.29
C PHE A 406 12.98 10.89 -16.03
N HIS A 407 11.69 11.16 -15.75
CA HIS A 407 10.99 10.55 -14.62
C HIS A 407 10.83 9.03 -14.79
N SER A 408 10.73 8.54 -16.03
CA SER A 408 10.73 7.09 -16.31
C SER A 408 12.09 6.46 -16.03
N LEU A 409 13.19 7.15 -16.31
CA LEU A 409 14.55 6.71 -15.96
C LEU A 409 14.78 6.68 -14.43
N LEU A 410 14.26 7.68 -13.69
CA LEU A 410 14.30 7.65 -12.22
C LEU A 410 13.54 6.45 -11.66
N GLY A 411 12.35 6.16 -12.17
CA GLY A 411 11.57 5.01 -11.78
C GLY A 411 12.24 3.67 -12.13
N LEU A 412 12.91 3.60 -13.28
CA LEU A 412 13.71 2.41 -13.65
C LEU A 412 14.87 2.17 -12.66
N GLN A 413 15.50 3.23 -12.19
CA GLN A 413 16.56 3.17 -11.17
C GLN A 413 16.00 2.67 -9.83
N GLU A 414 14.85 3.21 -9.36
CA GLU A 414 14.15 2.72 -8.14
C GLU A 414 13.70 1.24 -8.29
N LEU A 415 13.26 0.83 -9.49
CA LEU A 415 12.92 -0.57 -9.77
C LEU A 415 14.15 -1.47 -9.68
N SER A 416 15.27 -1.04 -10.25
CA SER A 416 16.52 -1.80 -10.23
C SER A 416 17.03 -2.02 -8.80
N GLU A 417 17.01 -0.98 -7.94
CA GLU A 417 17.34 -1.09 -6.51
C GLU A 417 16.41 -2.09 -5.81
N THR A 418 15.10 -1.95 -6.02
CA THR A 418 14.10 -2.84 -5.42
C THR A 418 14.28 -4.31 -5.81
N VAL A 419 14.51 -4.57 -7.11
CA VAL A 419 14.62 -5.94 -7.64
C VAL A 419 15.95 -6.58 -7.27
N ASN A 420 17.05 -5.86 -7.36
CA ASN A 420 18.38 -6.44 -7.21
C ASN A 420 18.92 -6.40 -5.77
N ASP A 421 18.64 -5.30 -5.04
CA ASP A 421 19.24 -5.05 -3.73
C ASP A 421 18.25 -5.35 -2.57
N ASP A 422 16.98 -4.93 -2.68
CA ASP A 422 16.00 -5.11 -1.60
C ASP A 422 15.41 -6.52 -1.55
N LEU A 423 14.89 -7.01 -2.69
CA LEU A 423 14.15 -8.28 -2.77
C LEU A 423 14.99 -9.45 -3.27
N GLY A 424 16.00 -9.18 -4.10
CA GLY A 424 16.74 -10.17 -4.88
C GLY A 424 15.98 -10.58 -6.16
N SER A 425 16.69 -10.62 -7.29
CA SER A 425 16.12 -10.82 -8.64
C SER A 425 15.32 -12.11 -8.81
N GLU A 426 15.63 -13.15 -8.03
CA GLU A 426 14.92 -14.44 -8.07
C GLU A 426 13.69 -14.47 -7.15
N SER A 427 13.46 -13.44 -6.35
CA SER A 427 12.33 -13.38 -5.44
C SER A 427 11.00 -13.41 -6.19
N PRO A 428 10.01 -14.23 -5.77
CA PRO A 428 8.68 -14.24 -6.38
C PRO A 428 7.94 -12.90 -6.21
N LEU A 429 8.33 -12.05 -5.26
CA LEU A 429 7.78 -10.72 -5.04
C LEU A 429 8.24 -9.68 -6.08
N THR A 430 9.20 -10.05 -6.96
CA THR A 430 9.61 -9.22 -8.12
C THR A 430 8.78 -9.47 -9.37
N LYS A 431 7.82 -10.40 -9.33
CA LYS A 431 6.81 -10.59 -10.38
C LYS A 431 5.83 -9.42 -10.38
N MET A 432 5.31 -9.05 -11.54
CA MET A 432 4.28 -8.02 -11.64
C MET A 432 2.93 -8.51 -11.09
N VAL A 433 2.59 -9.78 -11.35
CA VAL A 433 1.46 -10.49 -10.72
C VAL A 433 2.04 -11.48 -9.72
N VAL A 434 1.85 -11.18 -8.44
CA VAL A 434 2.35 -12.00 -7.34
C VAL A 434 1.34 -13.06 -6.92
N THR A 435 1.75 -14.02 -6.11
CA THR A 435 0.86 -14.97 -5.45
C THR A 435 0.88 -14.66 -3.96
N LEU A 436 -0.29 -14.32 -3.39
CA LEU A 436 -0.46 -13.93 -1.99
C LEU A 436 -1.01 -15.07 -1.12
N GLU A 437 -1.06 -16.30 -1.62
CA GLU A 437 -1.37 -17.46 -0.79
C GLU A 437 -0.31 -17.60 0.32
N ASP A 438 -0.73 -17.50 1.58
CA ASP A 438 0.13 -17.49 2.78
C ASP A 438 1.10 -16.28 2.89
N VAL A 439 0.88 -15.22 2.12
CA VAL A 439 1.68 -13.98 2.18
C VAL A 439 0.76 -12.82 2.56
N HIS A 440 1.14 -12.07 3.61
CA HIS A 440 0.42 -10.84 3.92
C HIS A 440 0.64 -9.81 2.80
N PRO A 441 -0.41 -9.12 2.31
CA PRO A 441 -0.24 -8.11 1.26
C PRO A 441 0.77 -7.01 1.59
N ASP A 442 0.91 -6.60 2.87
CA ASP A 442 1.95 -5.66 3.30
C ASP A 442 3.38 -6.16 3.05
N ASP A 443 3.61 -7.48 3.11
CA ASP A 443 4.92 -8.09 2.82
C ASP A 443 5.26 -8.07 1.34
N ALA A 444 4.26 -8.00 0.48
CA ALA A 444 4.42 -7.90 -0.97
C ALA A 444 4.53 -6.44 -1.48
N PHE A 445 4.35 -5.45 -0.58
CA PHE A 445 4.43 -4.04 -0.94
C PHE A 445 5.84 -3.65 -1.33
N SER A 446 6.01 -3.20 -2.59
CA SER A 446 7.30 -2.78 -3.15
C SER A 446 7.10 -1.83 -4.35
N LYS A 447 8.19 -1.36 -4.97
CA LYS A 447 8.15 -0.55 -6.19
C LYS A 447 7.80 -1.34 -7.47
N VAL A 448 7.77 -2.66 -7.39
CA VAL A 448 7.53 -3.51 -8.58
C VAL A 448 6.19 -3.24 -9.26
N PRO A 449 5.03 -3.27 -8.59
CA PRO A 449 3.75 -3.00 -9.25
C PRO A 449 3.67 -1.60 -9.87
N TYR A 450 4.33 -0.61 -9.28
CA TYR A 450 4.41 0.77 -9.74
C TYR A 450 5.24 0.87 -11.02
N GLU A 451 6.52 0.56 -10.91
CA GLU A 451 7.49 0.86 -11.95
C GLU A 451 7.51 -0.18 -13.07
N LYS A 452 7.48 -1.48 -12.74
CA LYS A 452 7.39 -2.54 -13.76
C LYS A 452 6.05 -2.47 -14.50
N GLY A 453 4.95 -2.13 -13.81
CA GLY A 453 3.65 -1.89 -14.41
C GLY A 453 3.64 -0.69 -15.35
N SER A 454 4.19 0.46 -14.93
CA SER A 454 4.31 1.65 -15.76
C SER A 454 5.19 1.41 -17.00
N LEU A 455 6.31 0.71 -16.86
CA LEU A 455 7.19 0.31 -17.95
C LEU A 455 6.45 -0.58 -18.97
N PHE A 456 5.64 -1.51 -18.50
CA PHE A 456 4.84 -2.36 -19.37
C PHE A 456 3.82 -1.57 -20.18
N LEU A 457 3.12 -0.62 -19.56
CA LEU A 457 2.19 0.26 -20.28
C LEU A 457 2.91 1.16 -21.29
N ARG A 458 4.10 1.67 -20.97
CA ARG A 458 4.92 2.43 -21.90
C ARG A 458 5.36 1.56 -23.09
N TYR A 459 5.80 0.34 -22.84
CA TYR A 459 6.13 -0.61 -23.90
C TYR A 459 4.93 -0.88 -24.82
N LEU A 460 3.74 -1.06 -24.25
CA LEU A 460 2.50 -1.24 -25.05
C LEU A 460 2.15 0.03 -25.83
N GLU A 461 2.28 1.21 -25.25
CA GLU A 461 2.06 2.49 -25.92
C GLU A 461 2.95 2.62 -27.16
N ASP A 462 4.26 2.38 -27.01
CA ASP A 462 5.22 2.51 -28.11
C ASP A 462 4.98 1.44 -29.19
N LEU A 463 4.65 0.21 -28.78
CA LEU A 463 4.37 -0.90 -29.70
C LEU A 463 3.10 -0.67 -30.53
N LEU A 464 2.03 -0.13 -29.94
CA LEU A 464 0.68 -0.12 -30.51
C LEU A 464 0.37 1.18 -31.28
N GLY A 465 1.30 2.09 -31.43
CA GLY A 465 1.12 3.27 -32.31
C GLY A 465 1.33 4.60 -31.62
N GLY A 466 1.87 4.59 -30.40
CA GLY A 466 2.26 5.77 -29.66
C GLY A 466 1.15 6.44 -28.85
N PRO A 467 1.45 7.59 -28.22
CA PRO A 467 0.58 8.22 -27.24
C PRO A 467 -0.85 8.49 -27.73
N ALA A 468 -1.03 9.02 -28.95
CA ALA A 468 -2.36 9.40 -29.45
C ALA A 468 -3.30 8.20 -29.53
N VAL A 469 -2.81 7.07 -30.03
CA VAL A 469 -3.59 5.82 -30.18
C VAL A 469 -3.86 5.19 -28.81
N PHE A 470 -2.83 5.20 -27.93
CA PHE A 470 -2.93 4.57 -26.60
C PHE A 470 -3.81 5.36 -25.64
N ASP A 471 -3.86 6.70 -25.76
CA ASP A 471 -4.76 7.55 -24.97
C ASP A 471 -6.25 7.28 -25.30
N GLU A 472 -6.57 6.98 -26.54
CA GLU A 472 -7.94 6.55 -26.93
C GLU A 472 -8.28 5.19 -26.32
N PHE A 473 -7.35 4.24 -26.35
CA PHE A 473 -7.49 2.97 -25.66
C PHE A 473 -7.70 3.18 -24.16
N MET A 474 -6.90 4.01 -23.50
CA MET A 474 -7.01 4.29 -22.07
C MET A 474 -8.39 4.85 -21.70
N ARG A 475 -8.91 5.81 -22.45
CA ARG A 475 -10.29 6.32 -22.23
C ARG A 475 -11.34 5.22 -22.40
N SER A 476 -11.18 4.37 -23.41
CA SER A 476 -12.08 3.23 -23.65
C SER A 476 -12.04 2.23 -22.51
N TYR A 477 -10.84 1.91 -22.01
CA TYR A 477 -10.64 1.01 -20.87
C TYR A 477 -11.28 1.58 -19.58
N LEU A 478 -11.02 2.84 -19.24
CA LEU A 478 -11.60 3.48 -18.08
C LEU A 478 -13.14 3.51 -18.14
N ASN A 479 -13.71 3.87 -19.29
CA ASN A 479 -15.16 3.86 -19.49
C ASN A 479 -15.78 2.47 -19.38
N HIS A 480 -15.10 1.43 -19.90
CA HIS A 480 -15.61 0.06 -19.87
C HIS A 480 -15.63 -0.54 -18.47
N PHE A 481 -14.59 -0.28 -17.69
CA PHE A 481 -14.39 -0.85 -16.35
C PHE A 481 -14.76 0.10 -15.20
N GLN A 482 -15.30 1.30 -15.48
CA GLN A 482 -15.69 2.22 -14.41
C GLN A 482 -16.63 1.54 -13.40
N SER A 483 -16.40 1.80 -12.12
CA SER A 483 -17.11 1.20 -10.96
C SER A 483 -17.00 -0.32 -10.85
N LYS A 484 -16.05 -0.94 -11.56
CA LYS A 484 -15.79 -2.39 -11.51
C LYS A 484 -14.40 -2.67 -10.94
N SER A 485 -14.24 -3.90 -10.48
CA SER A 485 -12.94 -4.48 -10.15
C SER A 485 -12.60 -5.57 -11.16
N LEU A 486 -11.32 -5.65 -11.56
CA LEU A 486 -10.86 -6.59 -12.59
C LEU A 486 -9.51 -7.19 -12.25
N ASP A 487 -9.17 -8.28 -12.94
CA ASP A 487 -7.86 -8.92 -12.90
C ASP A 487 -7.04 -8.67 -14.17
N THR A 488 -5.80 -9.14 -14.15
CA THR A 488 -4.86 -9.03 -15.26
C THR A 488 -5.35 -9.73 -16.54
N ASP A 489 -6.05 -10.85 -16.41
CA ASP A 489 -6.56 -11.58 -17.59
C ASP A 489 -7.70 -10.82 -18.25
N GLN A 490 -8.57 -10.17 -17.48
CA GLN A 490 -9.64 -9.32 -18.00
C GLN A 490 -9.07 -8.07 -18.71
N PHE A 491 -8.04 -7.44 -18.14
CA PHE A 491 -7.30 -6.37 -18.81
C PHE A 491 -6.72 -6.84 -20.15
N LYS A 492 -5.98 -7.96 -20.12
CA LYS A 492 -5.37 -8.56 -21.33
C LYS A 492 -6.42 -8.86 -22.39
N ALA A 493 -7.52 -9.51 -22.03
CA ALA A 493 -8.60 -9.84 -22.94
C ALA A 493 -9.21 -8.59 -23.59
N TYR A 494 -9.42 -7.52 -22.81
CA TYR A 494 -9.94 -6.25 -23.29
C TYR A 494 -8.98 -5.58 -24.29
N LEU A 495 -7.69 -5.51 -23.96
CA LEU A 495 -6.65 -4.92 -24.82
C LEU A 495 -6.55 -5.70 -26.15
N LEU A 496 -6.48 -7.04 -26.09
CA LEU A 496 -6.42 -7.88 -27.29
C LEU A 496 -7.66 -7.72 -28.19
N ASN A 497 -8.84 -7.54 -27.61
CA ASN A 497 -10.06 -7.29 -28.33
C ASN A 497 -10.09 -5.89 -28.97
N TYR A 498 -9.64 -4.85 -28.23
CA TYR A 498 -9.61 -3.47 -28.72
C TYR A 498 -8.68 -3.31 -29.93
N PHE A 499 -7.49 -3.89 -29.85
CA PHE A 499 -6.48 -3.87 -30.91
C PHE A 499 -6.56 -5.12 -31.84
N LYS A 500 -7.73 -5.75 -31.96
CA LYS A 500 -7.89 -6.93 -32.78
C LYS A 500 -7.41 -6.70 -34.22
N GLY A 501 -6.52 -7.59 -34.68
CA GLY A 501 -5.90 -7.52 -36.02
C GLY A 501 -4.57 -6.75 -36.05
N ASN A 502 -4.10 -6.20 -34.92
CA ASN A 502 -2.76 -5.61 -34.84
C ASN A 502 -1.75 -6.75 -34.63
N GLU A 503 -0.96 -7.05 -35.68
CA GLU A 503 0.03 -8.13 -35.67
C GLU A 503 1.16 -7.93 -34.66
N LYS A 504 1.41 -6.68 -34.23
CA LYS A 504 2.42 -6.36 -33.23
C LYS A 504 2.12 -6.97 -31.85
N LEU A 505 0.84 -7.22 -31.54
CA LEU A 505 0.45 -7.89 -30.28
C LEU A 505 1.04 -9.30 -30.12
N ALA A 506 1.37 -9.98 -31.23
CA ALA A 506 2.05 -11.28 -31.19
C ALA A 506 3.51 -11.20 -30.66
N GLN A 507 4.09 -9.98 -30.60
CA GLN A 507 5.45 -9.76 -30.08
C GLN A 507 5.49 -9.63 -28.58
N VAL A 508 4.34 -9.46 -27.91
CA VAL A 508 4.27 -9.28 -26.45
C VAL A 508 4.48 -10.61 -25.74
N ASP A 509 5.61 -10.76 -25.06
CA ASP A 509 5.86 -11.89 -24.15
C ASP A 509 5.16 -11.63 -22.80
N TRP A 510 3.85 -11.92 -22.78
CA TRP A 510 3.00 -11.74 -21.61
C TRP A 510 3.50 -12.50 -20.37
N ASP A 511 4.03 -13.71 -20.57
CA ASP A 511 4.51 -14.53 -19.47
C ASP A 511 5.72 -13.89 -18.78
N SER A 512 6.68 -13.41 -19.56
CA SER A 512 7.87 -12.74 -19.03
C SER A 512 7.52 -11.42 -18.34
N TRP A 513 6.59 -10.64 -18.88
CA TRP A 513 6.18 -9.38 -18.26
C TRP A 513 5.43 -9.58 -16.94
N LEU A 514 4.48 -10.52 -16.91
CA LEU A 514 3.53 -10.66 -15.80
C LEU A 514 4.02 -11.60 -14.70
N TYR A 515 4.65 -12.72 -15.06
CA TYR A 515 4.82 -13.85 -14.14
C TYR A 515 6.28 -14.25 -13.90
N LYS A 516 7.26 -13.70 -14.63
CA LYS A 516 8.68 -13.97 -14.34
C LYS A 516 9.24 -12.98 -13.34
N SER A 517 10.07 -13.51 -12.41
CA SER A 517 10.83 -12.71 -11.45
C SER A 517 11.89 -11.86 -12.16
N GLY A 518 12.40 -10.86 -11.47
CA GLY A 518 13.48 -10.01 -11.94
C GLY A 518 13.03 -8.78 -12.72
N MET A 519 13.99 -8.16 -13.41
CA MET A 519 13.77 -6.96 -14.21
C MET A 519 12.87 -7.23 -15.42
N PRO A 520 12.24 -6.21 -16.02
CA PRO A 520 11.40 -6.34 -17.21
C PRO A 520 12.18 -6.95 -18.40
N PRO A 521 11.52 -7.75 -19.28
CA PRO A 521 12.20 -8.35 -20.44
C PRO A 521 12.62 -7.33 -21.50
N VAL A 522 11.96 -6.18 -21.55
CA VAL A 522 12.24 -5.06 -22.46
C VAL A 522 12.21 -3.77 -21.70
N ILE A 523 13.23 -2.95 -21.87
CA ILE A 523 13.26 -1.57 -21.36
C ILE A 523 13.04 -0.66 -22.56
N PRO A 524 11.99 0.22 -22.55
CA PRO A 524 11.75 1.20 -23.59
C PRO A 524 12.95 2.14 -23.78
N GLU A 525 13.09 2.69 -24.98
CA GLU A 525 14.07 3.73 -25.23
C GLU A 525 13.61 5.07 -24.67
N TYR A 526 14.51 5.77 -23.95
CA TYR A 526 14.26 7.05 -23.32
C TYR A 526 15.27 8.09 -23.75
N ASP A 527 14.85 9.35 -23.80
CA ASP A 527 15.78 10.48 -23.93
C ASP A 527 16.66 10.61 -22.66
N THR A 528 17.97 10.56 -22.85
CA THR A 528 18.94 10.62 -21.75
C THR A 528 19.59 12.00 -21.58
N SER A 529 19.10 13.04 -22.28
CA SER A 529 19.72 14.37 -22.25
C SER A 529 19.73 14.99 -20.85
N MET A 530 18.66 14.80 -20.06
CA MET A 530 18.57 15.30 -18.69
C MET A 530 19.47 14.55 -17.71
N THR A 531 19.70 13.25 -17.92
CA THR A 531 20.63 12.45 -17.10
C THR A 531 22.08 12.68 -17.47
N LYS A 532 22.36 13.16 -18.69
CA LYS A 532 23.74 13.41 -19.14
C LYS A 532 24.51 14.37 -18.25
N ALA A 533 23.92 15.51 -17.88
CA ALA A 533 24.54 16.49 -17.00
C ALA A 533 24.85 15.91 -15.61
N VAL A 534 23.96 15.05 -15.10
CA VAL A 534 24.15 14.31 -13.83
C VAL A 534 25.31 13.33 -13.96
N ASN A 535 25.37 12.55 -15.04
CA ASN A 535 26.44 11.59 -15.31
C ASN A 535 27.80 12.26 -15.49
N ASP A 536 27.85 13.39 -16.18
CA ASP A 536 29.07 14.19 -16.34
C ASP A 536 29.59 14.69 -14.98
N LEU A 537 28.69 15.15 -14.10
CA LEU A 537 29.05 15.56 -12.73
C LEU A 537 29.48 14.37 -11.87
N LEU A 538 28.78 13.24 -11.99
CA LEU A 538 29.13 12.01 -11.27
C LEU A 538 30.55 11.52 -11.66
N ALA A 539 30.89 11.57 -12.95
CA ALA A 539 32.23 11.26 -13.42
C ALA A 539 33.29 12.24 -12.84
N LYS A 540 32.95 13.53 -12.75
CA LYS A 540 33.77 14.54 -12.09
C LYS A 540 33.95 14.23 -10.61
N ILE A 541 32.89 13.84 -9.88
CA ILE A 541 32.95 13.47 -8.48
C ILE A 541 33.87 12.24 -8.29
N ASN A 542 33.81 11.28 -9.18
CA ASN A 542 34.62 10.04 -9.09
C ASN A 542 36.10 10.24 -9.45
N SER A 543 36.48 11.36 -10.06
CA SER A 543 37.86 11.66 -10.40
C SER A 543 38.70 12.10 -9.20
N SER A 544 40.04 11.94 -9.29
CA SER A 544 40.96 12.15 -8.17
C SER A 544 41.32 13.62 -7.91
N ASN A 545 41.15 14.52 -8.88
CA ASN A 545 41.66 15.89 -8.83
C ASN A 545 40.62 16.89 -9.31
N THR A 546 39.64 17.20 -8.46
CA THR A 546 38.57 18.13 -8.85
C THR A 546 38.25 19.14 -7.78
N THR A 547 38.07 20.38 -8.21
CA THR A 547 37.42 21.42 -7.44
C THR A 547 35.91 21.32 -7.62
N PHE A 548 35.18 21.34 -6.54
CA PHE A 548 33.72 21.37 -6.52
C PHE A 548 33.24 22.73 -6.05
N SER A 549 32.12 23.19 -6.61
CA SER A 549 31.48 24.42 -6.18
C SER A 549 29.99 24.34 -6.44
N TYR A 550 29.20 25.20 -5.80
CA TYR A 550 27.76 25.29 -6.01
C TYR A 550 27.36 25.51 -7.48
N GLU A 551 28.24 26.14 -8.29
CA GLU A 551 28.01 26.36 -9.71
C GLU A 551 27.83 25.05 -10.50
N ASP A 552 28.39 23.93 -10.02
CA ASP A 552 28.25 22.60 -10.65
C ASP A 552 26.79 22.11 -10.66
N ILE A 553 25.99 22.48 -9.66
CA ILE A 553 24.59 22.03 -9.48
C ILE A 553 23.57 23.16 -9.55
N LYS A 554 23.99 24.39 -9.73
CA LYS A 554 23.12 25.58 -9.68
C LYS A 554 21.99 25.55 -10.72
N SER A 555 22.25 24.93 -11.87
CA SER A 555 21.27 24.77 -12.96
C SER A 555 20.45 23.46 -12.85
N PHE A 556 20.76 22.61 -11.86
CA PHE A 556 20.04 21.35 -11.69
C PHE A 556 18.67 21.60 -11.09
N THR A 557 17.68 20.87 -11.61
CA THR A 557 16.38 20.74 -10.96
C THR A 557 16.52 19.90 -9.70
N PRO A 558 15.58 20.00 -8.73
CA PRO A 558 15.56 19.12 -7.57
C PRO A 558 15.62 17.64 -7.95
N HIS A 559 14.93 17.21 -9.01
CA HIS A 559 14.96 15.82 -9.48
C HIS A 559 16.32 15.42 -10.06
N GLN A 560 17.09 16.31 -10.67
CA GLN A 560 18.46 16.03 -11.10
C GLN A 560 19.41 15.89 -9.90
N ILE A 561 19.20 16.66 -8.82
CA ILE A 561 19.95 16.49 -7.56
C ILE A 561 19.60 15.13 -6.93
N ILE A 562 18.32 14.77 -6.90
CA ILE A 562 17.85 13.45 -6.42
C ILE A 562 18.50 12.32 -7.23
N ASN A 563 18.55 12.45 -8.57
CA ASN A 563 19.18 11.46 -9.44
C ASN A 563 20.70 11.34 -9.17
N LEU A 564 21.39 12.47 -8.97
CA LEU A 564 22.81 12.48 -8.61
C LEU A 564 23.06 11.74 -7.28
N LEU A 565 22.26 12.05 -6.26
CA LEU A 565 22.41 11.42 -4.95
C LEU A 565 22.07 9.91 -4.99
N GLN A 566 21.03 9.52 -5.77
CA GLN A 566 20.71 8.11 -5.96
C GLN A 566 21.87 7.39 -6.67
N SER A 567 22.43 7.99 -7.72
CA SER A 567 23.58 7.42 -8.41
C SER A 567 24.84 7.30 -7.53
N LEU A 568 24.98 8.14 -6.51
CA LEU A 568 26.02 7.99 -5.49
C LEU A 568 25.71 6.86 -4.49
N ILE A 569 24.44 6.60 -4.20
CA ILE A 569 24.01 5.44 -3.38
C ILE A 569 24.32 4.13 -4.11
N ASP A 570 24.10 4.08 -5.42
CA ASP A 570 24.28 2.88 -6.25
C ASP A 570 25.77 2.49 -6.49
N GLN A 571 26.70 3.31 -5.99
CA GLN A 571 28.15 3.10 -6.12
C GLN A 571 28.79 2.70 -4.78
N GLU A 572 30.07 2.37 -4.84
CA GLU A 572 30.91 2.18 -3.66
C GLU A 572 30.94 3.48 -2.82
N PRO A 573 30.88 3.37 -1.49
CA PRO A 573 30.85 4.53 -0.62
C PRO A 573 32.05 5.48 -0.82
N LEU A 574 31.76 6.78 -0.85
CA LEU A 574 32.81 7.78 -0.96
C LEU A 574 33.63 7.90 0.33
N PRO A 575 34.93 8.31 0.24
CA PRO A 575 35.69 8.68 1.41
C PRO A 575 35.02 9.81 2.20
N VAL A 576 34.95 9.69 3.52
CA VAL A 576 34.23 10.63 4.42
C VAL A 576 34.65 12.08 4.22
N GLU A 577 35.96 12.36 4.07
CA GLU A 577 36.46 13.71 3.85
C GLU A 577 35.94 14.32 2.53
N LYS A 578 35.87 13.53 1.47
CA LYS A 578 35.32 13.98 0.20
C LYS A 578 33.81 14.24 0.30
N LEU A 579 33.12 13.37 1.01
CA LEU A 579 31.68 13.49 1.27
C LEU A 579 31.36 14.79 2.04
N ARG A 580 32.08 15.04 3.13
CA ARG A 580 31.92 16.27 3.93
C ARG A 580 32.22 17.54 3.11
N PHE A 581 33.22 17.46 2.23
CA PHE A 581 33.53 18.55 1.29
C PHE A 581 32.36 18.80 0.32
N LEU A 582 31.84 17.75 -0.34
CA LEU A 582 30.67 17.86 -1.25
C LEU A 582 29.43 18.42 -0.53
N GLY A 583 29.11 17.91 0.65
CA GLY A 583 27.97 18.35 1.44
C GLY A 583 28.01 19.85 1.77
N ARG A 584 29.20 20.40 2.03
CA ARG A 584 29.42 21.81 2.27
C ARG A 584 29.34 22.65 0.99
N GLU A 585 30.12 22.26 -0.04
CA GLU A 585 30.20 23.04 -1.28
C GLU A 585 28.87 23.05 -2.05
N TYR A 586 28.13 21.95 -2.07
CA TYR A 586 26.82 21.85 -2.71
C TYR A 586 25.67 22.27 -1.79
N LYS A 587 25.94 22.66 -0.56
CA LYS A 587 24.93 23.07 0.44
C LYS A 587 23.83 22.03 0.66
N ILE A 588 24.13 20.75 0.47
CA ILE A 588 23.14 19.67 0.60
C ILE A 588 22.62 19.59 2.03
N ASN A 589 23.49 19.89 3.01
CA ASN A 589 23.13 19.90 4.44
C ASN A 589 22.07 20.97 4.79
N ASP A 590 21.88 21.99 3.95
CA ASP A 590 20.93 23.09 4.16
C ASP A 590 19.59 22.83 3.47
N SER A 591 19.46 21.69 2.76
CA SER A 591 18.24 21.34 2.03
C SER A 591 17.06 21.17 2.96
N LYS A 592 15.88 21.60 2.50
CA LYS A 592 14.58 21.33 3.15
C LYS A 592 13.79 20.23 2.43
N ASN A 593 14.23 19.86 1.23
CA ASN A 593 13.60 18.78 0.45
C ASN A 593 13.95 17.43 1.08
N THR A 594 12.94 16.73 1.57
CA THR A 594 13.09 15.47 2.32
C THR A 594 13.68 14.34 1.43
N GLU A 595 13.42 14.33 0.12
CA GLU A 595 14.02 13.37 -0.82
C GLU A 595 15.54 13.56 -0.95
N ILE A 596 16.02 14.81 -0.86
CA ILE A 596 17.45 15.14 -0.87
C ILE A 596 18.08 14.77 0.47
N ILE A 597 17.45 15.18 1.59
CA ILE A 597 17.95 14.88 2.96
C ILE A 597 18.07 13.38 3.16
N TYR A 598 17.05 12.63 2.78
CA TYR A 598 16.97 11.19 2.91
C TYR A 598 18.14 10.49 2.20
N ARG A 599 18.38 10.81 0.91
CA ARG A 599 19.46 10.20 0.14
C ARG A 599 20.83 10.60 0.68
N TRP A 600 20.96 11.85 1.07
CA TRP A 600 22.19 12.34 1.66
C TRP A 600 22.56 11.62 2.95
N LEU A 601 21.60 11.42 3.85
CA LEU A 601 21.82 10.66 5.08
C LEU A 601 22.21 9.21 4.78
N ARG A 602 21.57 8.55 3.81
CA ARG A 602 21.96 7.19 3.40
C ARG A 602 23.41 7.15 2.90
N ILE A 603 23.81 8.08 2.05
CA ILE A 603 25.20 8.17 1.58
C ILE A 603 26.17 8.34 2.76
N CYS A 604 25.85 9.22 3.71
CA CYS A 604 26.67 9.44 4.88
C CYS A 604 26.81 8.17 5.76
N ILE A 605 25.71 7.47 6.04
CA ILE A 605 25.73 6.26 6.87
C ILE A 605 26.47 5.13 6.15
N ARG A 606 26.25 4.92 4.86
CA ARG A 606 26.98 3.91 4.06
C ARG A 606 28.48 4.21 3.98
N SER A 607 28.85 5.48 3.96
CA SER A 607 30.26 5.93 4.03
C SER A 607 30.85 5.89 5.45
N LYS A 608 30.06 5.50 6.46
CA LYS A 608 30.46 5.43 7.88
C LYS A 608 30.86 6.78 8.45
N ASP A 609 30.15 7.87 8.08
CA ASP A 609 30.33 9.20 8.67
C ASP A 609 29.65 9.26 10.03
N GLN A 610 30.46 9.07 11.09
CA GLN A 610 29.99 9.04 12.49
C GLN A 610 29.26 10.31 12.90
N ASP A 611 29.63 11.48 12.35
CA ASP A 611 29.02 12.77 12.70
C ASP A 611 27.58 12.91 12.21
N ARG A 612 27.11 12.02 11.31
CA ARG A 612 25.77 12.01 10.73
C ARG A 612 24.82 10.96 11.30
N VAL A 613 25.30 10.14 12.22
CA VAL A 613 24.46 9.11 12.84
C VAL A 613 23.31 9.72 13.63
N ASP A 614 23.58 10.78 14.41
CA ASP A 614 22.55 11.47 15.18
C ASP A 614 21.52 12.14 14.29
N ASP A 615 21.93 12.74 13.17
CA ASP A 615 21.03 13.34 12.19
C ASP A 615 20.11 12.27 11.57
N ALA A 616 20.65 11.08 11.23
CA ALA A 616 19.88 9.99 10.67
C ALA A 616 18.85 9.44 11.66
N LEU A 617 19.23 9.24 12.93
CA LEU A 617 18.34 8.81 14.01
C LEU A 617 17.24 9.85 14.27
N ALA A 618 17.59 11.13 14.32
CA ALA A 618 16.64 12.23 14.48
C ALA A 618 15.65 12.27 13.30
N PHE A 619 16.13 12.07 12.07
CA PHE A 619 15.31 12.07 10.87
C PHE A 619 14.25 10.94 10.90
N VAL A 620 14.63 9.70 11.24
CA VAL A 620 13.68 8.56 11.30
C VAL A 620 12.72 8.65 12.49
N ASN A 621 13.04 9.44 13.52
CA ASN A 621 12.14 9.73 14.63
C ASN A 621 11.15 10.86 14.33
N HIS A 622 11.51 11.76 13.41
CA HIS A 622 10.69 12.93 13.09
C HIS A 622 9.52 12.61 12.18
N GLN A 623 9.61 11.57 11.34
CA GLN A 623 8.59 11.20 10.36
C GLN A 623 8.54 9.67 10.17
N GLY A 624 7.38 9.14 9.75
CA GLY A 624 7.11 7.70 9.65
C GLY A 624 7.03 7.15 8.23
N ARG A 625 7.36 7.95 7.18
CA ARG A 625 7.24 7.51 5.79
C ARG A 625 8.18 6.33 5.50
N MET A 626 7.60 5.17 5.18
CA MET A 626 8.35 3.91 5.01
C MET A 626 9.41 3.98 3.91
N LYS A 627 9.17 4.76 2.84
CA LYS A 627 10.17 5.03 1.79
C LYS A 627 11.50 5.54 2.37
N TYR A 628 11.46 6.26 3.50
CA TYR A 628 12.65 6.85 4.12
C TYR A 628 13.15 6.05 5.31
N VAL A 629 12.25 5.70 6.22
CA VAL A 629 12.68 5.10 7.50
C VAL A 629 13.27 3.70 7.30
N ARG A 630 12.69 2.88 6.40
CA ARG A 630 13.18 1.52 6.17
C ARG A 630 14.62 1.48 5.63
N PRO A 631 14.98 2.16 4.52
CA PRO A 631 16.35 2.11 4.02
C PRO A 631 17.38 2.70 4.98
N ILE A 632 17.04 3.80 5.70
CA ILE A 632 17.96 4.37 6.71
C ILE A 632 18.19 3.38 7.85
N TYR A 633 17.14 2.73 8.40
CA TYR A 633 17.32 1.72 9.44
C TYR A 633 18.09 0.50 8.94
N ARG A 634 17.91 0.06 7.69
CA ARG A 634 18.69 -1.02 7.09
C ARG A 634 20.18 -0.64 6.96
N ASP A 635 20.48 0.59 6.49
CA ASP A 635 21.86 1.08 6.36
C ASP A 635 22.51 1.20 7.74
N LEU A 636 21.82 1.73 8.76
CA LEU A 636 22.29 1.78 10.15
C LEU A 636 22.50 0.38 10.75
N TYR A 637 21.58 -0.56 10.49
CA TYR A 637 21.67 -1.94 10.97
C TYR A 637 22.85 -2.69 10.34
N ALA A 638 23.16 -2.42 9.07
CA ALA A 638 24.30 -3.01 8.37
C ALA A 638 25.63 -2.52 8.92
N TRP A 639 25.69 -1.34 9.50
CA TRP A 639 26.89 -0.79 10.14
C TRP A 639 27.03 -1.28 11.58
N GLU A 640 27.96 -2.20 11.82
CA GLU A 640 28.13 -2.93 13.08
C GLU A 640 28.26 -2.01 14.30
N ASP A 641 29.09 -0.93 14.17
CA ASP A 641 29.38 0.00 15.29
C ASP A 641 28.17 0.79 15.80
N VAL A 642 27.11 0.93 14.98
CA VAL A 642 25.91 1.70 15.31
C VAL A 642 24.63 0.86 15.35
N ARG A 643 24.72 -0.44 15.04
CA ARG A 643 23.57 -1.35 14.97
C ARG A 643 22.74 -1.38 16.25
N GLU A 644 23.38 -1.60 17.38
CA GLU A 644 22.68 -1.66 18.67
C GLU A 644 21.96 -0.36 18.98
N ARG A 645 22.59 0.77 18.67
CA ARG A 645 22.00 2.10 18.83
C ARG A 645 20.79 2.31 17.92
N ALA A 646 20.83 1.80 16.69
CA ALA A 646 19.69 1.85 15.77
C ALA A 646 18.50 1.01 16.27
N ILE A 647 18.77 -0.19 16.80
CA ILE A 647 17.75 -1.06 17.39
C ILE A 647 17.12 -0.39 18.62
N GLU A 648 17.92 0.15 19.54
CA GLU A 648 17.44 0.87 20.72
C GLU A 648 16.56 2.05 20.33
N ASN A 649 17.01 2.85 19.34
CA ASN A 649 16.25 3.99 18.82
C ASN A 649 14.90 3.55 18.26
N PHE A 650 14.87 2.47 17.49
CA PHE A 650 13.63 1.92 16.95
C PHE A 650 12.67 1.48 18.06
N LEU A 651 13.13 0.66 19.03
CA LEU A 651 12.31 0.16 20.12
C LEU A 651 11.72 1.29 20.98
N ASN A 652 12.46 2.39 21.17
CA ASN A 652 11.97 3.57 21.86
C ASN A 652 10.90 4.34 21.06
N ASN A 653 10.98 4.32 19.73
CA ASN A 653 10.07 5.05 18.85
C ASN A 653 8.88 4.18 18.35
N GLU A 654 8.99 2.86 18.42
CA GLU A 654 7.99 1.92 17.93
C GLU A 654 6.56 2.18 18.44
N PRO A 655 6.32 2.48 19.74
CA PRO A 655 4.98 2.75 20.26
C PRO A 655 4.27 3.95 19.61
N TYR A 656 5.03 4.78 18.89
CA TYR A 656 4.54 6.00 18.23
C TYR A 656 4.40 5.85 16.72
N MET A 657 4.73 4.67 16.17
CA MET A 657 4.62 4.38 14.76
C MET A 657 3.24 3.81 14.39
N MET A 658 2.85 4.00 13.14
CA MET A 658 1.72 3.24 12.56
C MET A 658 2.07 1.74 12.54
N HIS A 659 1.05 0.88 12.76
CA HIS A 659 1.22 -0.57 12.80
C HIS A 659 2.07 -1.12 11.64
N VAL A 660 1.76 -0.75 10.40
CA VAL A 660 2.48 -1.22 9.21
C VAL A 660 3.96 -0.83 9.21
N SER A 661 4.30 0.35 9.71
CA SER A 661 5.70 0.81 9.82
C SER A 661 6.45 0.02 10.89
N ALA A 662 5.85 -0.16 12.07
CA ALA A 662 6.44 -0.94 13.15
C ALA A 662 6.67 -2.40 12.75
N TYR A 663 5.65 -3.04 12.16
CA TYR A 663 5.69 -4.41 11.66
C TYR A 663 6.81 -4.63 10.62
N THR A 664 6.90 -3.77 9.62
CA THR A 664 7.94 -3.91 8.57
C THR A 664 9.33 -3.63 9.07
N LEU A 665 9.52 -2.64 9.98
CA LEU A 665 10.82 -2.33 10.56
C LEU A 665 11.32 -3.41 11.51
N ARG A 666 10.44 -4.09 12.28
CA ARG A 666 10.83 -5.26 13.06
C ARG A 666 11.47 -6.34 12.19
N LYS A 667 10.90 -6.60 11.01
CA LYS A 667 11.46 -7.55 10.03
C LYS A 667 12.79 -7.06 9.46
N ASP A 668 12.89 -5.79 9.07
CA ASP A 668 14.14 -5.20 8.54
C ASP A 668 15.27 -5.27 9.57
N LEU A 669 14.98 -5.07 10.85
CA LEU A 669 15.93 -5.13 11.97
C LEU A 669 16.08 -6.55 12.56
N ARG A 670 15.44 -7.55 11.97
CA ARG A 670 15.50 -8.98 12.41
C ARG A 670 15.13 -9.19 13.88
N LEU A 671 14.20 -8.40 14.38
CA LEU A 671 13.66 -8.54 15.73
C LEU A 671 12.58 -9.64 15.73
N SER A 672 12.55 -10.44 16.80
CA SER A 672 11.46 -11.42 16.99
C SER A 672 10.12 -10.70 17.17
N GLU A 673 9.05 -11.29 16.67
CA GLU A 673 7.67 -10.85 16.92
C GLU A 673 7.33 -10.88 18.42
#